data_50f97bfb2bf0714f4bfaec6939ff5bdb
#
_entry.id   50f97bfb2bf0714f4bfaec6939ff5bdb
#
_cell.length_a   1.000
_cell.length_b   1.000
_cell.length_c   1.000
_cell.angle_alpha   90.00
_cell.angle_beta   90.00
_cell.angle_gamma   90.00
#
_symmetry.space_group_name_H-M   'P 1'
#
loop_
_entity.id
_entity.type
_entity.pdbx_description
1 polymer ?
#
loop_
_entity_poly.entity_id
_entity_poly.type
_entity_poly.pdbx_seq_one_letter_code
_entity_poly.pdbx_strand_id
1 'polypeptide(L)'
;MVDMVRSSVRLKYPMEKVNGEWKRISYEEAFDKIGAKLKALREENPEQAMFLGSAKTSNEQAYYIRKFAAFYGTNNIDHQARIXHSATVAGVANTWGYGAMTNHLGDIQKSKAIIIFGANPAVNHPVGFRHFLLAKQKGAKLIVVDPRFTHTAAKADYFAQIRPGTDIAFIYGMLHIIFKNGWEDKDYIEKRTYGMEAIIEEAKKWTPEVVEDVTSVKKEILEEIAKVYAQNRPGTLIWAMGLTQHTIGTSNTRMAPILQLVLGNVGVEGGGTNILRGHDNVQGASDMGCLSENLPGYYDLNETSWKWFSNQWGVSHEWMKSRFINEDMMYKKGFTLARWWAGVLNGKDGNDPIDNAGTSLKALVVLGNGITSTAQQAKVKEGLDNLDLLVLADPFVNEAGIITDKKDNIFLLPTATQFETSGSVVATNRSGQWRYQVVEPLYECKPDQEILFELAKRIGFYDEYTKTIRDDRGNIEWPEAATREIANTLKSIGYTGWTPERLKKHTDNWDKFDQITLKGSGEFENEYYGLPWPCWSEKHPGSPNLYNINLPVSKGGMGFRARFGHIRDGKNLLAEEGSAPVDSSINGGYPQITKENIEKVLGITLSEEEKAKMGNSWSTDASNIIAQKCLEKEIAPYGNAKARAIAWNFIDQIPLHREPLHSPRQDLVEKYPTFEDQENQYRVFTRFKSIQSAKNYSKEFPINLITARLVNLNGAGMENRASMYLTRLTPEMFCDINPALAAKYDIKDGSMMKIHSPEGTWIKVKARFTHAVNEKSIFLPFHFTGIMQGVDMTKNFPAGTAPYASGESANTVTNYGYDISCQIPETKGGLCRIEKA
;
A
#
# COMPACT_ATOMS: atom_id res chain seq x y z
N MET A 1 2.27 -24.39 -2.26
CA MET A 1 2.76 -23.79 -3.51
C MET A 1 2.62 -24.72 -4.68
N VAL A 2 3.13 -25.96 -4.60
CA VAL A 2 2.94 -26.94 -5.68
C VAL A 2 1.45 -27.14 -5.99
N ASP A 3 0.65 -27.25 -4.92
CA ASP A 3 -0.80 -27.42 -5.03
C ASP A 3 -1.46 -26.24 -5.78
N MET A 4 -0.95 -25.01 -5.58
CA MET A 4 -1.46 -23.84 -6.30
C MET A 4 -1.13 -23.92 -7.80
N VAL A 5 0.14 -24.20 -8.13
CA VAL A 5 0.59 -24.24 -9.52
C VAL A 5 -0.15 -25.33 -10.31
N ARG A 6 -0.34 -26.47 -9.66
CA ARG A 6 -0.96 -27.66 -10.31
C ARG A 6 -2.43 -27.85 -9.95
N SER A 7 -3.07 -26.85 -9.38
CA SER A 7 -4.46 -26.94 -8.97
C SER A 7 -5.36 -27.31 -10.16
N SER A 8 -6.25 -28.26 -9.95
CA SER A 8 -7.19 -28.69 -10.99
C SER A 8 -8.19 -27.60 -11.37
N VAL A 9 -8.39 -26.60 -10.49
CA VAL A 9 -9.35 -25.52 -10.73
C VAL A 9 -8.71 -24.29 -11.40
N ARG A 10 -7.44 -24.38 -11.81
CA ARG A 10 -6.82 -23.29 -12.57
C ARG A 10 -7.57 -23.00 -13.86
N LEU A 11 -7.57 -21.74 -14.24
CA LEU A 11 -8.04 -21.33 -15.59
C LEU A 11 -7.00 -21.83 -16.60
N LYS A 12 -7.44 -22.61 -17.58
CA LYS A 12 -6.52 -23.33 -18.46
C LYS A 12 -6.42 -22.76 -19.87
N TYR A 13 -7.46 -22.07 -20.31
CA TYR A 13 -7.52 -21.49 -21.66
C TYR A 13 -8.40 -20.24 -21.59
N PRO A 14 -8.26 -19.33 -22.58
CA PRO A 14 -9.11 -18.14 -22.62
C PRO A 14 -10.57 -18.48 -22.79
N MET A 15 -11.42 -17.67 -22.18
CA MET A 15 -12.88 -17.83 -22.29
C MET A 15 -13.53 -16.46 -22.47
N GLU A 16 -14.66 -16.47 -23.16
CA GLU A 16 -15.48 -15.28 -23.36
C GLU A 16 -16.90 -15.60 -22.89
N LYS A 17 -17.56 -14.65 -22.26
CA LYS A 17 -18.96 -14.79 -21.89
C LYS A 17 -19.82 -14.24 -23.01
N VAL A 18 -20.70 -15.05 -23.53
CA VAL A 18 -21.60 -14.71 -24.65
C VAL A 18 -23.00 -15.18 -24.29
N ASN A 19 -23.96 -14.23 -24.26
CA ASN A 19 -25.34 -14.53 -23.88
C ASN A 19 -25.45 -15.27 -22.55
N GLY A 20 -24.55 -14.93 -21.59
CA GLY A 20 -24.56 -15.50 -20.25
C GLY A 20 -23.83 -16.84 -20.11
N GLU A 21 -23.28 -17.38 -21.18
CA GLU A 21 -22.57 -18.66 -21.17
C GLU A 21 -21.07 -18.49 -21.45
N TRP A 22 -20.24 -19.27 -20.76
CA TRP A 22 -18.80 -19.26 -20.99
C TRP A 22 -18.45 -20.12 -22.19
N LYS A 23 -17.69 -19.52 -23.13
CA LYS A 23 -17.22 -20.21 -24.34
C LYS A 23 -15.69 -20.13 -24.38
N ARG A 24 -15.06 -21.28 -24.63
CA ARG A 24 -13.62 -21.32 -24.88
C ARG A 24 -13.29 -20.62 -26.19
N ILE A 25 -12.25 -19.81 -26.20
CA ILE A 25 -11.73 -19.15 -27.40
C ILE A 25 -10.21 -19.30 -27.40
N SER A 26 -9.58 -18.98 -28.54
CA SER A 26 -8.12 -18.93 -28.58
C SER A 26 -7.63 -17.59 -28.03
N TYR A 27 -6.34 -17.56 -27.63
CA TYR A 27 -5.73 -16.28 -27.28
C TYR A 27 -5.74 -15.30 -28.45
N GLU A 28 -5.52 -15.79 -29.68
CA GLU A 28 -5.55 -14.94 -30.86
C GLU A 28 -6.90 -14.24 -30.99
N GLU A 29 -7.98 -15.01 -30.87
CA GLU A 29 -9.34 -14.46 -30.91
C GLU A 29 -9.58 -13.47 -29.77
N ALA A 30 -9.11 -13.80 -28.56
CA ALA A 30 -9.27 -12.92 -27.40
C ALA A 30 -8.53 -11.59 -27.63
N PHE A 31 -7.28 -11.65 -28.09
CA PHE A 31 -6.51 -10.43 -28.35
C PHE A 31 -7.13 -9.57 -29.43
N ASP A 32 -7.63 -10.20 -30.50
CA ASP A 32 -8.29 -9.45 -31.58
C ASP A 32 -9.53 -8.72 -31.07
N LYS A 33 -10.38 -9.41 -30.30
CA LYS A 33 -11.62 -8.82 -29.78
C LYS A 33 -11.35 -7.75 -28.73
N ILE A 34 -10.52 -8.04 -27.74
CA ILE A 34 -10.20 -7.10 -26.66
C ILE A 34 -9.45 -5.90 -27.24
N GLY A 35 -8.47 -6.16 -28.09
CA GLY A 35 -7.68 -5.11 -28.71
C GLY A 35 -8.50 -4.14 -29.53
N ALA A 36 -9.44 -4.66 -30.32
CA ALA A 36 -10.33 -3.83 -31.14
C ALA A 36 -11.21 -2.93 -30.25
N LYS A 37 -11.75 -3.47 -29.15
CA LYS A 37 -12.59 -2.70 -28.23
C LYS A 37 -11.78 -1.63 -27.52
N LEU A 38 -10.59 -1.98 -27.02
CA LEU A 38 -9.72 -1.01 -26.34
C LEU A 38 -9.24 0.08 -27.30
N LYS A 39 -8.93 -0.30 -28.55
CA LYS A 39 -8.52 0.68 -29.56
C LYS A 39 -9.63 1.68 -29.85
N ALA A 40 -10.87 1.19 -30.03
CA ALA A 40 -12.02 2.06 -30.29
C ALA A 40 -12.25 3.03 -29.12
N LEU A 41 -12.20 2.54 -27.89
CA LEU A 41 -12.37 3.40 -26.72
C LEU A 41 -11.26 4.45 -26.64
N ARG A 42 -10.02 4.03 -26.92
CA ARG A 42 -8.87 4.94 -26.90
C ARG A 42 -9.01 6.05 -27.92
N GLU A 43 -9.43 5.70 -29.13
CA GLU A 43 -9.58 6.68 -30.22
C GLU A 43 -10.68 7.69 -29.90
N GLU A 44 -11.72 7.27 -29.18
CA GLU A 44 -12.79 8.18 -28.74
C GLU A 44 -12.31 9.01 -27.53
N ASN A 45 -11.87 8.36 -26.46
CA ASN A 45 -11.37 9.02 -25.26
C ASN A 45 -10.67 7.97 -24.37
N PRO A 46 -9.33 8.01 -24.23
CA PRO A 46 -8.62 7.00 -23.46
C PRO A 46 -9.01 6.97 -21.98
N GLU A 47 -9.62 8.02 -21.45
CA GLU A 47 -10.11 8.04 -20.07
C GLU A 47 -11.22 7.01 -19.80
N GLN A 48 -11.74 6.38 -20.83
CA GLN A 48 -12.79 5.37 -20.71
C GLN A 48 -12.29 4.00 -20.24
N ALA A 49 -10.97 3.81 -20.17
CA ALA A 49 -10.37 2.55 -19.70
C ALA A 49 -9.61 2.72 -18.42
N MET A 50 -9.58 1.66 -17.60
CA MET A 50 -8.75 1.59 -16.39
C MET A 50 -8.04 0.25 -16.36
N PHE A 51 -6.80 0.29 -15.90
CA PHE A 51 -5.91 -0.87 -15.82
C PHE A 51 -5.56 -1.13 -14.36
N LEU A 52 -5.84 -2.34 -13.86
CA LEU A 52 -5.52 -2.69 -12.47
C LEU A 52 -4.39 -3.71 -12.47
N GLY A 53 -3.27 -3.30 -11.89
CA GLY A 53 -2.11 -4.17 -11.73
C GLY A 53 -2.17 -4.96 -10.44
N SER A 54 -1.08 -5.64 -10.14
CA SER A 54 -1.06 -6.59 -9.03
C SER A 54 0.19 -6.44 -8.17
N ALA A 55 0.01 -6.61 -6.87
CA ALA A 55 1.09 -6.75 -5.92
C ALA A 55 1.75 -8.15 -5.99
N LYS A 56 1.29 -9.00 -6.89
CA LYS A 56 1.85 -10.36 -7.10
C LYS A 56 2.77 -10.43 -8.31
N THR A 57 2.71 -9.43 -9.20
CA THR A 57 3.57 -9.39 -10.38
C THR A 57 4.99 -8.96 -10.00
N SER A 58 5.95 -9.25 -10.88
CA SER A 58 7.33 -8.79 -10.69
C SER A 58 7.41 -7.27 -10.87
N ASN A 59 8.52 -6.69 -10.46
CA ASN A 59 8.79 -5.26 -10.69
C ASN A 59 8.66 -4.91 -12.16
N GLU A 60 9.25 -5.75 -13.02
CA GLU A 60 9.27 -5.53 -14.46
C GLU A 60 7.85 -5.55 -15.03
N GLN A 61 7.03 -6.51 -14.60
CA GLN A 61 5.63 -6.57 -15.04
C GLN A 61 4.86 -5.35 -14.55
N ALA A 62 5.02 -4.98 -13.28
CA ALA A 62 4.32 -3.81 -12.71
C ALA A 62 4.70 -2.52 -13.44
N TYR A 63 6.00 -2.34 -13.72
CA TYR A 63 6.51 -1.18 -14.45
C TYR A 63 5.90 -1.12 -15.86
N TYR A 64 5.81 -2.27 -16.54
CA TYR A 64 5.25 -2.33 -17.89
C TYR A 64 3.72 -2.18 -17.90
N ILE A 65 3.01 -2.54 -16.82
CA ILE A 65 1.60 -2.21 -16.69
C ILE A 65 1.43 -0.68 -16.62
N ARG A 66 2.27 0.00 -15.80
CA ARG A 66 2.23 1.47 -15.71
C ARG A 66 2.52 2.13 -17.06
N LYS A 67 3.57 1.64 -17.73
CA LYS A 67 3.96 2.13 -19.06
C LYS A 67 2.84 1.92 -20.06
N PHE A 68 2.17 0.75 -20.00
CA PHE A 68 1.04 0.46 -20.89
C PHE A 68 -0.08 1.48 -20.71
N ALA A 69 -0.46 1.78 -19.47
CA ALA A 69 -1.50 2.78 -19.20
C ALA A 69 -1.12 4.15 -19.75
N ALA A 70 0.15 4.55 -19.58
CA ALA A 70 0.64 5.84 -20.10
C ALA A 70 0.57 5.86 -21.62
N PHE A 71 1.00 4.77 -22.29
CA PHE A 71 1.00 4.69 -23.75
C PHE A 71 -0.42 4.57 -24.29
N TYR A 72 -1.34 4.01 -23.52
CA TYR A 72 -2.76 4.01 -23.83
C TYR A 72 -3.34 5.40 -23.75
N GLY A 73 -2.88 6.21 -22.79
CA GLY A 73 -3.26 7.62 -22.64
C GLY A 73 -4.06 7.94 -21.39
N THR A 74 -3.84 7.20 -20.30
CA THR A 74 -4.61 7.44 -19.07
C THR A 74 -3.75 7.20 -17.83
N ASN A 75 -4.10 7.91 -16.75
CA ASN A 75 -3.58 7.66 -15.41
C ASN A 75 -4.55 6.81 -14.60
N ASN A 76 -5.56 6.21 -15.23
CA ASN A 76 -6.49 5.29 -14.56
C ASN A 76 -5.80 3.94 -14.37
N ILE A 77 -4.95 3.87 -13.37
CA ILE A 77 -4.17 2.68 -13.03
C ILE A 77 -4.02 2.62 -11.51
N ASP A 78 -4.12 1.43 -10.94
CA ASP A 78 -3.92 1.28 -9.50
C ASP A 78 -3.66 -0.19 -9.18
N HIS A 79 -3.36 -0.51 -7.91
CA HIS A 79 -3.21 -1.89 -7.47
C HIS A 79 -3.54 -2.02 -5.98
N GLN A 80 -3.31 -3.21 -5.41
CA GLN A 80 -3.72 -3.53 -4.04
C GLN A 80 -3.14 -2.62 -2.96
N ALA A 81 -2.04 -1.92 -3.24
CA ALA A 81 -1.48 -0.98 -2.26
C ALA A 81 -2.50 0.09 -1.86
N ARG A 82 -3.42 0.42 -2.76
CA ARG A 82 -4.46 1.42 -2.46
C ARG A 82 -5.26 1.03 -1.23
N ILE A 83 -5.58 -0.24 -1.09
CA ILE A 83 -6.33 -0.74 0.07
C ILE A 83 -5.44 -1.34 1.14
N UNK A 84 -4.20 -1.19 0.86
CA UNK A 84 -3.32 -1.69 1.72
C UNK A 84 -2.65 -0.70 2.46
N HIS A 85 -1.65 -0.17 1.96
CA HIS A 85 -0.77 0.76 2.68
C HIS A 85 -0.71 2.16 2.05
N SER A 86 -1.72 2.56 1.29
CA SER A 86 -1.71 3.92 0.71
C SER A 86 -1.65 4.99 1.81
N ALA A 87 -2.36 4.80 2.90
CA ALA A 87 -2.31 5.72 4.04
C ALA A 87 -0.90 5.74 4.66
N THR A 88 -0.25 4.58 4.74
CA THR A 88 1.12 4.51 5.27
C THR A 88 2.07 5.33 4.41
N VAL A 89 2.00 5.15 3.08
CA VAL A 89 2.89 5.90 2.17
C VAL A 89 2.63 7.40 2.32
N ALA A 90 1.37 7.81 2.31
CA ALA A 90 1.02 9.22 2.44
C ALA A 90 1.49 9.81 3.77
N GLY A 91 1.25 9.10 4.88
CA GLY A 91 1.59 9.59 6.21
C GLY A 91 3.10 9.64 6.44
N VAL A 92 3.78 8.52 6.19
CA VAL A 92 5.21 8.40 6.49
C VAL A 92 6.04 9.27 5.55
N ALA A 93 5.70 9.31 4.25
CA ALA A 93 6.44 10.14 3.30
C ALA A 93 6.32 11.63 3.67
N ASN A 94 5.17 12.05 4.20
CA ASN A 94 4.98 13.44 4.63
C ASN A 94 5.64 13.74 5.97
N THR A 95 6.07 12.71 6.69
CA THR A 95 6.80 12.89 7.95
C THR A 95 8.30 13.00 7.68
N TRP A 96 8.88 12.12 6.85
CA TRP A 96 10.33 12.13 6.68
C TRP A 96 10.86 11.74 5.31
N GLY A 97 10.00 11.56 4.31
CA GLY A 97 10.44 11.44 2.93
C GLY A 97 10.19 10.12 2.22
N TYR A 98 10.45 8.99 2.86
CA TYR A 98 10.21 7.69 2.24
C TYR A 98 9.06 6.97 2.94
N GLY A 99 8.09 6.52 2.15
CA GLY A 99 6.94 5.79 2.67
C GLY A 99 7.20 4.29 2.74
N ALA A 100 8.20 3.89 3.52
CA ALA A 100 8.68 2.51 3.55
C ALA A 100 9.18 2.13 4.95
N MET A 101 9.35 0.83 5.18
CA MET A 101 9.96 0.30 6.40
C MET A 101 11.35 0.92 6.57
N THR A 102 11.65 1.45 7.75
CA THR A 102 12.93 2.13 7.96
C THR A 102 14.10 1.17 8.19
N ASN A 103 13.86 0.06 8.87
CA ASN A 103 14.89 -0.93 9.18
C ASN A 103 14.56 -2.23 8.42
N HIS A 104 14.80 -3.39 9.03
CA HIS A 104 14.48 -4.68 8.42
C HIS A 104 14.13 -5.69 9.49
N LEU A 105 13.56 -6.83 9.06
CA LEU A 105 13.02 -7.80 10.01
C LEU A 105 14.10 -8.37 10.97
N GLY A 106 15.29 -8.65 10.46
CA GLY A 106 16.37 -9.15 11.31
C GLY A 106 16.81 -8.16 12.38
N ASP A 107 16.74 -6.87 12.05
CA ASP A 107 17.15 -5.79 12.97
C ASP A 107 16.25 -5.70 14.21
N ILE A 108 15.02 -6.22 14.11
CA ILE A 108 14.09 -6.25 15.25
C ILE A 108 14.73 -6.98 16.44
N GLN A 109 15.64 -7.92 16.19
CA GLN A 109 16.32 -8.64 17.26
C GLN A 109 17.18 -7.74 18.14
N LYS A 110 17.49 -6.52 17.69
CA LYS A 110 18.26 -5.53 18.46
C LYS A 110 17.39 -4.62 19.30
N SER A 111 16.06 -4.68 19.13
CA SER A 111 15.13 -3.82 19.88
C SER A 111 15.09 -4.22 21.35
N LYS A 112 14.91 -3.21 22.23
CA LYS A 112 14.69 -3.42 23.66
C LYS A 112 13.20 -3.42 23.99
N ALA A 113 12.38 -2.80 23.14
CA ALA A 113 10.92 -2.84 23.24
C ALA A 113 10.33 -2.84 21.84
N ILE A 114 9.26 -3.59 21.67
CA ILE A 114 8.53 -3.70 20.40
C ILE A 114 7.08 -3.37 20.69
N ILE A 115 6.56 -2.32 20.04
CA ILE A 115 5.14 -1.99 20.18
C ILE A 115 4.45 -2.21 18.83
N ILE A 116 3.32 -2.92 18.85
CA ILE A 116 2.60 -3.33 17.65
C ILE A 116 1.18 -2.75 17.68
N PHE A 117 0.86 -1.96 16.68
CA PHE A 117 -0.48 -1.37 16.52
C PHE A 117 -1.19 -2.03 15.32
N GLY A 118 -2.33 -2.67 15.56
CA GLY A 118 -3.18 -3.15 14.48
C GLY A 118 -2.49 -4.08 13.50
N ALA A 119 -1.68 -5.01 14.01
CA ALA A 119 -0.99 -5.99 13.20
C ALA A 119 -0.94 -7.32 13.93
N ASN A 120 -0.98 -8.42 13.17
CA ASN A 120 -0.97 -9.76 13.74
C ASN A 120 0.11 -10.61 13.04
N PRO A 121 1.41 -10.26 13.24
CA PRO A 121 2.48 -10.96 12.52
C PRO A 121 2.59 -12.44 12.84
N ALA A 122 2.12 -12.90 14.00
CA ALA A 122 2.10 -14.34 14.29
C ALA A 122 1.25 -15.12 13.28
N VAL A 123 0.25 -14.45 12.66
CA VAL A 123 -0.65 -15.05 11.67
C VAL A 123 -0.27 -14.64 10.25
N ASN A 124 -0.04 -13.35 10.02
CA ASN A 124 0.12 -12.81 8.67
C ASN A 124 1.57 -12.77 8.19
N HIS A 125 2.54 -12.86 9.11
CA HIS A 125 3.98 -12.84 8.80
C HIS A 125 4.71 -13.84 9.72
N PRO A 126 4.29 -15.12 9.73
CA PRO A 126 4.78 -16.05 10.76
C PRO A 126 6.29 -16.29 10.70
N VAL A 127 6.88 -16.28 9.50
CA VAL A 127 8.34 -16.47 9.39
C VAL A 127 9.07 -15.25 9.94
N GLY A 128 8.57 -14.04 9.63
CA GLY A 128 9.13 -12.80 10.18
C GLY A 128 8.95 -12.69 11.69
N PHE A 129 7.87 -13.22 12.21
CA PHE A 129 7.56 -13.14 13.65
C PHE A 129 8.62 -13.86 14.50
N ARG A 130 9.39 -14.77 13.91
CA ARG A 130 10.52 -15.40 14.57
C ARG A 130 11.48 -14.34 15.14
N HIS A 131 11.74 -13.27 14.42
CA HIS A 131 12.66 -12.22 14.89
C HIS A 131 12.13 -11.49 16.13
N PHE A 132 10.80 -11.34 16.24
CA PHE A 132 10.16 -10.76 17.41
C PHE A 132 10.35 -11.65 18.63
N LEU A 133 10.17 -12.96 18.45
CA LEU A 133 10.34 -13.92 19.54
C LEU A 133 11.80 -14.01 19.98
N LEU A 134 12.73 -13.93 19.03
CA LEU A 134 14.17 -13.92 19.37
C LEU A 134 14.55 -12.65 20.14
N ALA A 135 13.97 -11.49 19.77
CA ALA A 135 14.19 -10.27 20.55
C ALA A 135 13.67 -10.45 21.97
N LYS A 136 12.46 -11.03 22.11
CA LYS A 136 11.86 -11.27 23.41
C LYS A 136 12.74 -12.21 24.27
N GLN A 137 13.31 -13.25 23.68
CA GLN A 137 14.23 -14.16 24.37
C GLN A 137 15.48 -13.42 24.87
N LYS A 138 15.87 -12.32 24.19
CA LYS A 138 16.99 -11.48 24.61
C LYS A 138 16.59 -10.41 25.62
N GLY A 139 15.32 -10.44 26.06
CA GLY A 139 14.83 -9.51 27.09
C GLY A 139 13.98 -8.35 26.59
N ALA A 140 13.72 -8.25 25.28
CA ALA A 140 12.88 -7.19 24.75
C ALA A 140 11.44 -7.35 25.25
N LYS A 141 10.78 -6.21 25.49
CA LYS A 141 9.37 -6.20 25.89
C LYS A 141 8.49 -6.13 24.66
N LEU A 142 7.49 -6.99 24.59
CA LEU A 142 6.55 -7.04 23.48
C LEU A 142 5.21 -6.47 23.94
N ILE A 143 4.74 -5.42 23.24
CA ILE A 143 3.51 -4.68 23.56
C ILE A 143 2.59 -4.77 22.34
N VAL A 144 1.32 -5.11 22.57
CA VAL A 144 0.32 -5.19 21.46
C VAL A 144 -0.87 -4.31 21.79
N VAL A 145 -1.25 -3.47 20.83
CA VAL A 145 -2.44 -2.59 20.91
C VAL A 145 -3.35 -3.00 19.75
N ASP A 146 -4.50 -3.60 20.06
CA ASP A 146 -5.38 -4.20 19.05
C ASP A 146 -6.79 -4.36 19.65
N PRO A 147 -7.85 -4.16 18.85
CA PRO A 147 -9.20 -4.42 19.36
C PRO A 147 -9.47 -5.89 19.65
N ARG A 148 -8.65 -6.79 19.14
CA ARG A 148 -8.85 -8.23 19.26
C ARG A 148 -7.62 -8.86 19.92
N PHE A 149 -7.84 -9.83 20.81
CA PHE A 149 -6.74 -10.60 21.42
C PHE A 149 -6.25 -11.63 20.38
N THR A 150 -5.21 -11.24 19.67
CA THR A 150 -4.67 -12.00 18.52
C THR A 150 -3.65 -13.05 18.99
N HIS A 151 -3.22 -13.91 18.06
CA HIS A 151 -2.11 -14.84 18.32
C HIS A 151 -0.83 -14.06 18.68
N THR A 152 -0.65 -12.86 18.11
CA THR A 152 0.49 -12.00 18.47
C THR A 152 0.34 -11.49 19.91
N ALA A 153 -0.89 -11.06 20.28
CA ALA A 153 -1.18 -10.58 21.63
C ALA A 153 -0.92 -11.68 22.67
N ALA A 154 -1.17 -12.94 22.31
CA ALA A 154 -0.94 -14.06 23.20
C ALA A 154 0.54 -14.24 23.56
N LYS A 155 1.45 -13.62 22.81
CA LYS A 155 2.90 -13.65 23.10
C LYS A 155 3.39 -12.38 23.75
N ALA A 156 2.53 -11.37 23.92
CA ALA A 156 2.91 -10.06 24.43
C ALA A 156 3.12 -10.07 25.95
N ASP A 157 3.97 -9.18 26.42
CA ASP A 157 4.11 -8.88 27.84
C ASP A 157 3.02 -7.91 28.29
N TYR A 158 2.55 -7.06 27.37
CA TYR A 158 1.51 -6.07 27.64
C TYR A 158 0.52 -6.04 26.48
N PHE A 159 -0.78 -5.99 26.80
CA PHE A 159 -1.83 -5.94 25.80
C PHE A 159 -2.85 -4.86 26.16
N ALA A 160 -3.14 -4.00 25.20
CA ALA A 160 -4.19 -2.98 25.32
C ALA A 160 -5.28 -3.28 24.29
N GLN A 161 -6.50 -3.60 24.77
CA GLN A 161 -7.64 -3.87 23.90
C GLN A 161 -8.34 -2.55 23.62
N ILE A 162 -8.00 -1.94 22.49
CA ILE A 162 -8.40 -0.59 22.13
C ILE A 162 -9.74 -0.59 21.39
N ARG A 163 -10.55 0.46 21.62
CA ARG A 163 -11.73 0.67 20.78
C ARG A 163 -11.28 0.99 19.34
N PRO A 164 -11.86 0.34 18.31
CA PRO A 164 -11.44 0.60 16.93
C PRO A 164 -11.45 2.10 16.57
N GLY A 165 -10.40 2.55 15.87
CA GLY A 165 -10.30 3.91 15.38
C GLY A 165 -9.80 4.95 16.38
N THR A 166 -9.24 4.51 17.51
CA THR A 166 -8.79 5.46 18.55
C THR A 166 -7.27 5.43 18.78
N ASP A 167 -6.52 5.02 17.76
CA ASP A 167 -5.05 4.88 17.87
C ASP A 167 -4.35 6.20 18.17
N ILE A 168 -4.78 7.30 17.53
CA ILE A 168 -4.18 8.63 17.77
C ILE A 168 -4.36 9.05 19.21
N ALA A 169 -5.56 8.84 19.76
CA ALA A 169 -5.83 9.16 21.16
C ALA A 169 -4.92 8.37 22.09
N PHE A 170 -4.71 7.07 21.81
CA PHE A 170 -3.82 6.23 22.61
C PHE A 170 -2.38 6.74 22.56
N ILE A 171 -1.88 7.07 21.36
CA ILE A 171 -0.50 7.55 21.22
C ILE A 171 -0.33 8.91 21.89
N TYR A 172 -1.31 9.82 21.77
CA TYR A 172 -1.24 11.08 22.51
C TYR A 172 -1.22 10.86 24.04
N GLY A 173 -1.95 9.83 24.49
CA GLY A 173 -1.88 9.46 25.92
C GLY A 173 -0.48 9.03 26.33
N MET A 174 0.17 8.24 25.48
CA MET A 174 1.58 7.86 25.72
C MET A 174 2.47 9.10 25.74
N LEU A 175 2.28 10.00 24.76
CA LEU A 175 3.08 11.23 24.68
C LEU A 175 2.86 12.14 25.88
N HIS A 176 1.62 12.24 26.34
CA HIS A 176 1.30 13.02 27.55
C HIS A 176 2.15 12.54 28.74
N ILE A 177 2.19 11.23 28.94
CA ILE A 177 2.95 10.61 30.02
C ILE A 177 4.47 10.81 29.81
N ILE A 178 4.92 10.62 28.58
CA ILE A 178 6.34 10.79 28.22
C ILE A 178 6.80 12.22 28.51
N PHE A 179 6.05 13.22 28.04
CA PHE A 179 6.43 14.62 28.24
C PHE A 179 6.35 15.02 29.71
N LYS A 180 5.32 14.54 30.42
CA LYS A 180 5.12 14.86 31.84
C LYS A 180 6.31 14.37 32.68
N ASN A 181 6.89 13.22 32.32
CA ASN A 181 7.98 12.63 33.05
C ASN A 181 9.37 12.97 32.48
N GLY A 182 9.46 13.77 31.45
CA GLY A 182 10.72 14.14 30.83
C GLY A 182 11.46 12.99 30.15
N TRP A 183 10.73 12.02 29.63
CA TRP A 183 11.32 10.83 29.01
C TRP A 183 11.63 11.00 27.51
N GLU A 184 11.25 12.14 26.92
CA GLU A 184 11.53 12.43 25.51
C GLU A 184 13.02 12.68 25.28
N ASP A 185 13.45 12.48 24.03
CA ASP A 185 14.84 12.78 23.62
C ASP A 185 14.88 14.23 23.12
N LYS A 186 15.17 15.16 24.04
CA LYS A 186 15.14 16.60 23.74
C LYS A 186 16.15 17.00 22.68
N ASP A 187 17.35 16.40 22.70
CA ASP A 187 18.39 16.70 21.72
C ASP A 187 17.95 16.27 20.31
N TYR A 188 17.40 15.07 20.20
CA TYR A 188 16.90 14.57 18.92
C TYR A 188 15.76 15.45 18.38
N ILE A 189 14.80 15.80 19.25
CA ILE A 189 13.67 16.66 18.86
C ILE A 189 14.18 17.98 18.31
N GLU A 190 15.08 18.65 19.04
CA GLU A 190 15.62 19.95 18.65
C GLU A 190 16.37 19.88 17.32
N LYS A 191 17.22 18.87 17.16
CA LYS A 191 18.12 18.80 15.99
C LYS A 191 17.47 18.21 14.76
N ARG A 192 16.51 17.28 14.92
CA ARG A 192 16.04 16.48 13.80
C ARG A 192 14.55 16.60 13.48
N THR A 193 13.79 17.42 14.25
CA THR A 193 12.34 17.54 13.98
C THR A 193 11.92 18.98 13.81
N TYR A 194 10.80 19.17 13.11
CA TYR A 194 10.16 20.47 12.94
C TYR A 194 8.69 20.35 13.37
N GLY A 195 8.23 21.35 14.15
CA GLY A 195 6.84 21.45 14.53
C GLY A 195 6.43 20.63 15.73
N MET A 196 7.36 20.09 16.48
CA MET A 196 7.03 19.23 17.62
C MET A 196 6.31 19.99 18.73
N GLU A 197 6.47 21.31 18.80
CA GLU A 197 5.78 22.15 19.79
C GLU A 197 4.25 22.00 19.70
N ALA A 198 3.73 21.87 18.49
CA ALA A 198 2.30 21.66 18.28
C ALA A 198 1.82 20.32 18.84
N ILE A 199 2.68 19.29 18.70
CA ILE A 199 2.40 17.96 19.26
C ILE A 199 2.40 18.02 20.80
N ILE A 200 3.38 18.71 21.39
CA ILE A 200 3.48 18.84 22.84
C ILE A 200 2.23 19.53 23.39
N GLU A 201 1.77 20.59 22.70
CA GLU A 201 0.55 21.31 23.14
C GLU A 201 -0.68 20.41 23.04
N GLU A 202 -0.84 19.68 21.94
CA GLU A 202 -1.99 18.77 21.76
C GLU A 202 -1.96 17.68 22.84
N ALA A 203 -0.78 17.13 23.13
CA ALA A 203 -0.62 16.05 24.12
C ALA A 203 -1.09 16.45 25.52
N LYS A 204 -1.05 17.74 25.87
CA LYS A 204 -1.51 18.21 27.19
C LYS A 204 -2.98 17.90 27.44
N LYS A 205 -3.79 17.84 26.38
CA LYS A 205 -5.22 17.55 26.47
C LYS A 205 -5.51 16.06 26.73
N TRP A 206 -4.56 15.19 26.48
CA TRP A 206 -4.78 13.74 26.47
C TRP A 206 -4.28 13.09 27.76
N THR A 207 -4.93 13.48 28.88
CA THR A 207 -4.64 12.85 30.17
C THR A 207 -5.03 11.38 30.14
N PRO A 208 -4.44 10.55 31.00
CA PRO A 208 -4.83 9.13 31.05
C PRO A 208 -6.32 8.90 31.21
N GLU A 209 -7.02 9.77 31.95
CA GLU A 209 -8.45 9.67 32.15
C GLU A 209 -9.22 9.93 30.85
N VAL A 210 -8.84 10.96 30.09
CA VAL A 210 -9.45 11.27 28.80
C VAL A 210 -9.20 10.14 27.82
N VAL A 211 -7.98 9.61 27.79
CA VAL A 211 -7.62 8.49 26.88
C VAL A 211 -8.43 7.25 27.22
N GLU A 212 -8.61 6.94 28.51
CA GLU A 212 -9.43 5.80 28.93
C GLU A 212 -10.85 5.94 28.42
N ASP A 213 -11.44 7.12 28.56
CA ASP A 213 -12.81 7.34 28.05
C ASP A 213 -12.91 7.14 26.55
N VAL A 214 -11.96 7.67 25.78
CA VAL A 214 -12.00 7.61 24.31
C VAL A 214 -11.67 6.21 23.79
N THR A 215 -10.65 5.56 24.36
CA THR A 215 -10.10 4.32 23.81
C THR A 215 -10.62 3.06 24.48
N SER A 216 -11.23 3.18 25.65
CA SER A 216 -11.64 2.05 26.49
C SER A 216 -10.48 1.28 27.11
N VAL A 217 -9.26 1.78 26.99
CA VAL A 217 -8.10 1.17 27.64
C VAL A 217 -7.92 1.77 29.02
N LYS A 218 -7.80 0.91 30.04
CA LYS A 218 -7.60 1.37 31.43
C LYS A 218 -6.35 2.24 31.52
N LYS A 219 -6.46 3.35 32.26
CA LYS A 219 -5.36 4.31 32.39
C LYS A 219 -4.10 3.66 32.95
N GLU A 220 -4.23 2.68 33.82
CA GLU A 220 -3.08 1.98 34.41
C GLU A 220 -2.31 1.19 33.34
N ILE A 221 -3.03 0.59 32.40
CA ILE A 221 -2.41 -0.12 31.28
C ILE A 221 -1.66 0.87 30.37
N LEU A 222 -2.29 1.99 30.05
CA LEU A 222 -1.66 3.05 29.25
C LEU A 222 -0.37 3.55 29.91
N GLU A 223 -0.44 3.86 31.23
CA GLU A 223 0.70 4.37 31.96
C GLU A 223 1.86 3.38 31.97
N GLU A 224 1.56 2.09 32.17
CA GLU A 224 2.59 1.06 32.18
C GLU A 224 3.21 0.89 30.79
N ILE A 225 2.39 0.88 29.75
CA ILE A 225 2.87 0.74 28.36
C ILE A 225 3.78 1.92 27.99
N ALA A 226 3.34 3.15 28.30
CA ALA A 226 4.13 4.35 28.01
C ALA A 226 5.49 4.30 28.68
N LYS A 227 5.51 3.90 29.97
CA LYS A 227 6.75 3.79 30.75
C LYS A 227 7.68 2.72 30.16
N VAL A 228 7.14 1.52 29.92
CA VAL A 228 7.96 0.41 29.41
C VAL A 228 8.54 0.76 28.06
N TYR A 229 7.73 1.34 27.15
CA TYR A 229 8.21 1.66 25.82
C TYR A 229 9.25 2.79 25.84
N ALA A 230 9.00 3.86 26.60
CA ALA A 230 9.90 5.01 26.67
C ALA A 230 11.23 4.66 27.34
N GLN A 231 11.23 3.73 28.30
CA GLN A 231 12.43 3.43 29.10
C GLN A 231 13.24 2.25 28.56
N ASN A 232 12.80 1.59 27.49
CA ASN A 232 13.53 0.47 26.89
C ASN A 232 13.87 0.79 25.43
N ARG A 233 14.88 1.62 25.25
CA ARG A 233 15.32 2.08 23.94
C ARG A 233 16.62 1.40 23.51
N PRO A 234 16.83 1.18 22.21
CA PRO A 234 15.96 1.55 21.10
C PRO A 234 14.70 0.69 21.06
N GLY A 235 13.59 1.32 20.69
CA GLY A 235 12.32 0.63 20.51
C GLY A 235 11.84 0.69 19.08
N THR A 236 11.24 -0.39 18.60
CA THR A 236 10.65 -0.42 17.26
C THR A 236 9.13 -0.39 17.33
N LEU A 237 8.54 0.31 16.39
CA LEU A 237 7.10 0.41 16.26
C LEU A 237 6.66 -0.30 14.97
N ILE A 238 5.70 -1.19 15.11
CA ILE A 238 5.24 -2.07 14.03
C ILE A 238 3.77 -1.78 13.77
N TRP A 239 3.36 -1.75 12.50
CA TRP A 239 1.94 -1.72 12.19
C TRP A 239 1.64 -2.40 10.88
N ALA A 240 0.35 -2.68 10.66
CA ALA A 240 -0.19 -3.18 9.41
C ALA A 240 -1.57 -2.54 9.18
N MET A 241 -2.52 -3.28 8.64
CA MET A 241 -3.78 -2.71 8.17
C MET A 241 -4.68 -2.16 9.28
N GLY A 242 -4.53 -2.67 10.52
CA GLY A 242 -5.36 -2.19 11.63
C GLY A 242 -5.17 -0.72 11.94
N LEU A 243 -3.96 -0.20 11.70
CA LEU A 243 -3.69 1.23 11.88
C LEU A 243 -4.09 2.05 10.65
N THR A 244 -4.04 1.46 9.45
CA THR A 244 -4.17 2.21 8.20
C THR A 244 -5.57 2.30 7.62
N GLN A 245 -6.40 1.26 7.80
CA GLN A 245 -7.71 1.19 7.11
C GLN A 245 -8.82 1.90 7.90
N HIS A 246 -8.64 3.21 8.05
CA HIS A 246 -9.56 4.11 8.77
C HIS A 246 -9.73 5.41 7.99
N THR A 247 -10.80 6.13 8.27
CA THR A 247 -11.01 7.48 7.70
C THR A 247 -9.88 8.42 8.07
N ILE A 248 -9.15 8.14 9.13
CA ILE A 248 -7.97 8.93 9.54
C ILE A 248 -6.67 8.12 9.39
N GLY A 249 -6.64 7.19 8.42
CA GLY A 249 -5.46 6.34 8.22
C GLY A 249 -4.18 7.11 7.99
N THR A 250 -4.23 8.18 7.21
CA THR A 250 -3.04 9.01 6.95
C THR A 250 -2.58 9.71 8.23
N SER A 251 -3.50 10.23 9.04
CA SER A 251 -3.14 10.83 10.32
C SER A 251 -2.58 9.79 11.29
N ASN A 252 -3.16 8.59 11.33
CA ASN A 252 -2.63 7.48 12.14
C ASN A 252 -1.17 7.19 11.78
N THR A 253 -0.87 7.13 10.49
CA THR A 253 0.48 6.78 10.02
C THR A 253 1.45 7.95 10.01
N ARG A 254 0.98 9.15 10.38
CA ARG A 254 1.83 10.27 10.76
C ARG A 254 2.09 10.24 12.26
N MET A 255 1.08 9.81 13.05
CA MET A 255 1.17 9.81 14.51
C MET A 255 2.19 8.80 15.04
N ALA A 256 2.19 7.59 14.49
CA ALA A 256 3.11 6.54 14.93
C ALA A 256 4.58 6.94 14.73
N PRO A 257 4.99 7.49 13.58
CA PRO A 257 6.33 8.05 13.42
C PRO A 257 6.65 9.16 14.42
N ILE A 258 5.68 10.00 14.76
CA ILE A 258 5.93 11.09 15.73
C ILE A 258 6.33 10.52 17.10
N LEU A 259 5.69 9.45 17.55
CA LEU A 259 6.11 8.78 18.79
C LEU A 259 7.58 8.34 18.70
N GLN A 260 7.99 7.78 17.58
CA GLN A 260 9.37 7.33 17.38
C GLN A 260 10.36 8.51 17.36
N LEU A 261 9.95 9.63 16.75
CA LEU A 261 10.78 10.84 16.73
C LEU A 261 10.98 11.40 18.14
N VAL A 262 9.92 11.43 18.95
CA VAL A 262 9.96 11.94 20.32
C VAL A 262 10.98 11.15 21.17
N LEU A 263 11.10 9.84 20.88
CA LEU A 263 11.98 8.96 21.65
C LEU A 263 13.36 8.75 21.00
N GLY A 264 13.63 9.41 19.86
CA GLY A 264 14.91 9.26 19.18
C GLY A 264 15.14 7.89 18.58
N ASN A 265 14.08 7.18 18.24
CA ASN A 265 14.15 5.80 17.77
C ASN A 265 14.33 5.64 16.24
N VAL A 266 14.55 6.73 15.51
CA VAL A 266 14.65 6.67 14.04
C VAL A 266 16.08 6.92 13.58
N GLY A 267 16.54 6.09 12.64
CA GLY A 267 17.92 6.15 12.15
C GLY A 267 18.89 5.35 13.00
N VAL A 268 18.38 4.49 13.88
CA VAL A 268 19.19 3.67 14.78
C VAL A 268 18.83 2.20 14.63
N GLU A 269 19.80 1.32 14.84
CA GLU A 269 19.56 -0.13 14.82
C GLU A 269 18.63 -0.50 15.99
N GLY A 270 17.70 -1.39 15.70
CA GLY A 270 16.73 -1.85 16.69
C GLY A 270 15.56 -0.89 16.90
N GLY A 271 15.56 0.24 16.20
CA GLY A 271 14.50 1.24 16.29
C GLY A 271 13.63 1.26 15.04
N GLY A 272 13.19 2.45 14.70
CA GLY A 272 12.44 2.73 13.47
C GLY A 272 10.99 2.33 13.48
N THR A 273 10.40 2.43 12.30
CA THR A 273 9.05 1.93 12.04
C THR A 273 9.16 0.78 11.06
N ASN A 274 8.82 -0.42 11.51
CA ASN A 274 8.96 -1.62 10.70
C ASN A 274 7.58 -2.05 10.21
N ILE A 275 7.18 -1.44 9.10
CA ILE A 275 5.84 -1.55 8.51
C ILE A 275 5.72 -2.88 7.78
N LEU A 276 4.71 -3.69 8.13
CA LEU A 276 4.55 -5.03 7.56
C LEU A 276 3.65 -4.98 6.33
N ARG A 277 4.24 -5.22 5.15
CA ARG A 277 3.49 -5.30 3.90
C ARG A 277 2.85 -6.69 3.78
N GLY A 278 1.69 -6.78 3.13
CA GLY A 278 0.93 -8.03 3.06
C GLY A 278 1.25 -8.91 1.88
N HIS A 279 1.41 -8.32 0.69
CA HIS A 279 1.70 -9.08 -0.53
C HIS A 279 3.21 -9.12 -0.79
N ASP A 280 3.63 -10.13 -1.51
CA ASP A 280 5.05 -10.39 -1.77
C ASP A 280 5.75 -9.29 -2.57
N ASN A 281 5.03 -8.54 -3.41
CA ASN A 281 5.64 -7.43 -4.15
C ASN A 281 4.80 -6.15 -4.09
N VAL A 282 4.07 -5.93 -2.99
CA VAL A 282 3.27 -4.70 -2.89
C VAL A 282 4.17 -3.46 -2.83
N GLN A 283 5.35 -3.57 -2.22
CA GLN A 283 6.32 -2.48 -2.21
C GLN A 283 6.78 -2.19 -3.64
N GLY A 284 7.15 -3.25 -4.38
CA GLY A 284 7.66 -3.10 -5.74
C GLY A 284 6.63 -2.54 -6.70
N ALA A 285 5.40 -3.06 -6.68
CA ALA A 285 4.36 -2.57 -7.60
C ALA A 285 4.08 -1.08 -7.36
N SER A 286 4.16 -0.63 -6.10
CA SER A 286 4.02 0.79 -5.77
C SER A 286 5.22 1.60 -6.30
N ASP A 287 6.44 1.08 -6.05
CA ASP A 287 7.67 1.74 -6.54
C ASP A 287 7.66 1.86 -8.07
N MET A 288 7.06 0.87 -8.75
CA MET A 288 6.99 0.83 -10.22
C MET A 288 5.86 1.70 -10.79
N GLY A 289 5.11 2.37 -9.93
CA GLY A 289 4.11 3.35 -10.38
C GLY A 289 2.75 2.79 -10.74
N CYS A 290 2.39 1.59 -10.29
CA CYS A 290 1.02 1.10 -10.47
C CYS A 290 0.07 1.84 -9.51
N LEU A 291 0.09 3.17 -9.59
CA LEU A 291 -0.67 4.06 -8.72
C LEU A 291 -1.24 5.19 -9.56
N SER A 292 -2.45 5.61 -9.24
CA SER A 292 -3.16 6.61 -10.04
C SER A 292 -2.58 8.02 -9.92
N GLU A 293 -1.73 8.26 -8.92
CA GLU A 293 -1.28 9.62 -8.59
C GLU A 293 0.18 9.91 -8.94
N ASN A 294 0.90 8.95 -9.54
CA ASN A 294 2.30 9.23 -9.86
C ASN A 294 2.84 8.33 -10.97
N LEU A 295 4.06 8.65 -11.40
CA LEU A 295 4.84 7.84 -12.32
C LEU A 295 5.77 6.94 -11.50
N PRO A 296 6.45 5.96 -12.14
CA PRO A 296 7.36 5.08 -11.40
C PRO A 296 8.35 5.88 -10.55
N GLY A 297 8.70 5.37 -9.38
CA GLY A 297 9.62 6.06 -8.46
C GLY A 297 8.95 7.21 -7.70
N TYR A 298 7.62 7.26 -7.72
CA TYR A 298 6.85 8.32 -7.06
C TYR A 298 7.11 9.71 -7.63
N TYR A 299 7.49 9.78 -8.91
CA TYR A 299 7.58 11.04 -9.62
C TYR A 299 6.18 11.62 -9.80
N ASP A 300 6.06 12.93 -9.60
CA ASP A 300 4.77 13.61 -9.72
C ASP A 300 4.28 13.63 -11.17
N LEU A 301 2.97 13.77 -11.36
CA LEU A 301 2.38 13.90 -12.69
C LEU A 301 2.52 15.34 -13.16
N ASN A 302 3.74 15.77 -13.47
CA ASN A 302 4.00 17.12 -13.95
C ASN A 302 4.83 17.07 -15.24
N GLU A 303 4.94 18.20 -15.90
CA GLU A 303 5.61 18.28 -17.20
C GLU A 303 7.05 17.75 -17.12
N THR A 304 7.78 18.12 -16.08
CA THR A 304 9.18 17.74 -15.93
C THR A 304 9.33 16.21 -15.82
N SER A 305 8.48 15.57 -15.02
CA SER A 305 8.49 14.12 -14.87
C SER A 305 8.08 13.40 -16.15
N TRP A 306 7.05 13.92 -16.84
CA TRP A 306 6.62 13.31 -18.10
C TRP A 306 7.71 13.41 -19.17
N LYS A 307 8.46 14.52 -19.22
CA LYS A 307 9.61 14.66 -20.14
C LYS A 307 10.68 13.62 -19.80
N TRP A 308 10.97 13.43 -18.49
CA TRP A 308 11.94 12.43 -18.05
C TRP A 308 11.54 11.03 -18.51
N PHE A 309 10.29 10.63 -18.23
CA PHE A 309 9.85 9.28 -18.60
C PHE A 309 9.68 9.09 -20.10
N SER A 310 9.22 10.11 -20.83
CA SER A 310 9.15 10.02 -22.29
C SER A 310 10.54 9.72 -22.86
N ASN A 311 11.55 10.45 -22.40
CA ASN A 311 12.93 10.24 -22.84
C ASN A 311 13.42 8.83 -22.49
N GLN A 312 13.19 8.40 -21.25
CA GLN A 312 13.63 7.06 -20.82
C GLN A 312 12.89 5.95 -21.58
N TRP A 313 11.66 6.18 -21.98
CA TRP A 313 10.85 5.21 -22.72
C TRP A 313 11.07 5.31 -24.25
N GLY A 314 11.98 6.16 -24.68
CA GLY A 314 12.39 6.23 -26.09
C GLY A 314 11.37 6.88 -27.01
N VAL A 315 10.51 7.73 -26.46
CA VAL A 315 9.50 8.47 -27.25
C VAL A 315 9.65 9.97 -26.99
N SER A 316 9.17 10.80 -27.94
CA SER A 316 9.18 12.23 -27.72
C SER A 316 8.10 12.62 -26.71
N HIS A 317 8.32 13.76 -26.05
CA HIS A 317 7.30 14.31 -25.14
C HIS A 317 6.02 14.64 -25.91
N GLU A 318 6.14 15.12 -27.15
CA GLU A 318 5.00 15.42 -28.01
C GLU A 318 4.19 14.15 -28.32
N TRP A 319 4.89 13.03 -28.62
CA TRP A 319 4.20 11.74 -28.82
C TRP A 319 3.42 11.33 -27.56
N MET A 320 4.06 11.47 -26.40
CA MET A 320 3.40 11.13 -25.13
C MET A 320 2.16 11.98 -24.90
N LYS A 321 2.24 13.27 -25.17
CA LYS A 321 1.08 14.19 -25.04
C LYS A 321 -0.05 13.75 -25.97
N SER A 322 0.29 13.27 -27.17
CA SER A 322 -0.71 12.85 -28.17
C SER A 322 -1.50 11.61 -27.71
N ARG A 323 -1.02 10.87 -26.69
CA ARG A 323 -1.73 9.69 -26.19
C ARG A 323 -2.96 10.08 -25.36
N PHE A 324 -2.92 11.21 -24.68
CA PHE A 324 -3.99 11.67 -23.76
C PHE A 324 -5.02 12.49 -24.55
N ILE A 325 -6.25 12.53 -24.04
CA ILE A 325 -7.32 13.31 -24.70
C ILE A 325 -6.98 14.80 -24.74
N ASN A 326 -6.28 15.29 -23.71
CA ASN A 326 -5.72 16.62 -23.66
C ASN A 326 -4.59 16.65 -22.62
N GLU A 327 -3.81 17.75 -22.63
CA GLU A 327 -2.65 17.88 -21.76
C GLU A 327 -3.04 17.92 -20.27
N ASP A 328 -4.19 18.49 -19.94
CA ASP A 328 -4.65 18.55 -18.55
C ASP A 328 -4.79 17.14 -17.95
N MET A 329 -5.27 16.20 -18.74
CA MET A 329 -5.47 14.83 -18.23
C MET A 329 -4.15 14.11 -17.96
N MET A 330 -3.05 14.52 -18.59
CA MET A 330 -1.72 13.99 -18.24
C MET A 330 -1.34 14.32 -16.81
N TYR A 331 -1.80 15.45 -16.31
CA TYR A 331 -1.39 15.94 -14.99
C TYR A 331 -2.40 15.60 -13.90
N LYS A 332 -3.55 15.04 -14.26
CA LYS A 332 -4.57 14.64 -13.29
C LYS A 332 -4.39 13.20 -12.84
N LYS A 333 -4.61 12.98 -11.56
CA LYS A 333 -4.57 11.65 -10.97
C LYS A 333 -5.78 10.86 -11.47
N GLY A 334 -5.59 9.55 -11.63
CA GLY A 334 -6.65 8.67 -12.12
C GLY A 334 -7.57 8.18 -11.02
N PHE A 335 -8.48 7.28 -11.37
CA PHE A 335 -9.34 6.59 -10.41
C PHE A 335 -8.51 5.58 -9.63
N THR A 336 -8.97 5.28 -8.41
CA THR A 336 -8.29 4.33 -7.54
C THR A 336 -9.00 2.99 -7.51
N LEU A 337 -8.29 1.96 -7.11
CA LEU A 337 -8.87 0.64 -6.87
C LEU A 337 -10.02 0.71 -5.86
N ALA A 338 -9.95 1.63 -4.90
CA ALA A 338 -10.97 1.74 -3.86
C ALA A 338 -12.30 2.32 -4.37
N ARG A 339 -12.24 3.11 -5.45
CA ARG A 339 -13.43 3.87 -5.89
C ARG A 339 -13.63 3.83 -7.42
N TRP A 340 -13.07 2.87 -8.14
CA TRP A 340 -13.21 2.80 -9.61
C TRP A 340 -14.68 2.76 -10.06
N TRP A 341 -15.52 2.10 -9.25
CA TRP A 341 -16.94 2.00 -9.56
C TRP A 341 -17.63 3.38 -9.66
N ALA A 342 -17.13 4.36 -8.91
CA ALA A 342 -17.65 5.73 -9.02
C ALA A 342 -17.40 6.30 -10.40
N GLY A 343 -16.26 5.97 -11.02
CA GLY A 343 -15.96 6.39 -12.39
C GLY A 343 -16.87 5.74 -13.42
N VAL A 344 -17.30 4.51 -13.18
CA VAL A 344 -18.25 3.82 -14.06
C VAL A 344 -19.64 4.41 -13.93
N LEU A 345 -20.11 4.60 -12.69
CA LEU A 345 -21.47 5.07 -12.42
C LEU A 345 -21.65 6.56 -12.75
N ASN A 346 -20.62 7.36 -12.48
CA ASN A 346 -20.55 8.78 -12.90
C ASN A 346 -21.81 9.58 -12.56
N GLY A 347 -22.23 9.49 -11.28
CA GLY A 347 -23.40 10.22 -10.77
C GLY A 347 -24.73 9.52 -10.94
N LYS A 348 -24.78 8.41 -11.67
CA LYS A 348 -26.03 7.67 -11.87
C LYS A 348 -26.57 7.08 -10.58
N ASP A 349 -25.72 6.86 -9.62
CA ASP A 349 -26.12 6.29 -8.32
C ASP A 349 -26.43 7.37 -7.28
N GLY A 350 -26.55 8.62 -7.70
CA GLY A 350 -26.88 9.73 -6.81
C GLY A 350 -25.68 10.37 -6.13
N ASN A 351 -24.46 9.91 -6.44
CA ASN A 351 -23.25 10.52 -5.91
C ASN A 351 -22.79 11.70 -6.79
N ASP A 352 -21.81 12.44 -6.31
CA ASP A 352 -21.31 13.62 -7.04
C ASP A 352 -20.77 13.25 -8.42
N PRO A 353 -20.98 14.11 -9.40
CA PRO A 353 -20.41 13.89 -10.75
C PRO A 353 -18.89 13.80 -10.70
N ILE A 354 -18.33 13.06 -11.63
CA ILE A 354 -16.91 12.81 -11.74
C ILE A 354 -16.29 13.68 -12.82
N ASP A 355 -15.15 14.29 -12.52
CA ASP A 355 -14.35 14.98 -13.53
C ASP A 355 -13.50 13.95 -14.27
N ASN A 356 -14.01 13.45 -15.38
CA ASN A 356 -13.34 12.42 -16.18
C ASN A 356 -13.34 12.79 -17.67
N ALA A 357 -13.03 14.03 -17.98
CA ALA A 357 -12.97 14.53 -19.35
C ALA A 357 -14.28 14.25 -20.12
N GLY A 358 -15.39 14.33 -19.40
CA GLY A 358 -16.73 14.20 -20.01
C GLY A 358 -17.18 12.78 -20.28
N THR A 359 -16.51 11.77 -19.74
CA THR A 359 -16.86 10.39 -20.02
C THR A 359 -16.90 9.54 -18.74
N SER A 360 -17.51 8.36 -18.83
CA SER A 360 -17.50 7.35 -17.76
C SER A 360 -16.46 6.30 -18.09
N LEU A 361 -16.02 5.57 -17.07
CA LEU A 361 -15.23 4.35 -17.29
C LEU A 361 -16.14 3.32 -17.95
N LYS A 362 -15.66 2.73 -19.05
CA LYS A 362 -16.39 1.72 -19.82
C LYS A 362 -15.66 0.39 -19.87
N ALA A 363 -14.34 0.41 -19.69
CA ALA A 363 -13.53 -0.81 -19.74
C ALA A 363 -12.66 -0.94 -18.51
N LEU A 364 -12.60 -2.16 -17.97
CA LEU A 364 -11.72 -2.48 -16.85
C LEU A 364 -10.87 -3.69 -17.25
N VAL A 365 -9.56 -3.51 -17.23
CA VAL A 365 -8.58 -4.58 -17.51
C VAL A 365 -7.88 -4.90 -16.21
N VAL A 366 -8.05 -6.12 -15.73
CA VAL A 366 -7.56 -6.54 -14.40
C VAL A 366 -6.48 -7.61 -14.59
N LEU A 367 -5.30 -7.33 -14.07
CA LEU A 367 -4.13 -8.19 -14.18
C LEU A 367 -3.73 -8.67 -12.78
N GLY A 368 -4.25 -9.82 -12.35
CA GLY A 368 -3.87 -10.42 -11.08
C GLY A 368 -4.40 -9.70 -9.85
N ASN A 369 -5.61 -9.18 -9.91
CA ASN A 369 -6.15 -8.36 -8.83
C ASN A 369 -7.56 -8.84 -8.45
N GLY A 370 -7.72 -9.27 -7.21
CA GLY A 370 -9.01 -9.73 -6.71
C GLY A 370 -9.90 -8.57 -6.29
N ILE A 371 -10.49 -7.89 -7.26
CA ILE A 371 -11.29 -6.68 -7.01
C ILE A 371 -12.55 -6.96 -6.17
N THR A 372 -12.97 -8.21 -6.08
CA THR A 372 -14.07 -8.59 -5.18
C THR A 372 -13.63 -8.64 -3.71
N SER A 373 -12.34 -8.41 -3.43
CA SER A 373 -11.86 -8.32 -2.06
C SER A 373 -11.76 -6.87 -1.55
N THR A 374 -12.34 -5.91 -2.30
CA THR A 374 -12.39 -4.51 -1.87
C THR A 374 -13.69 -4.22 -1.11
N ALA A 375 -13.68 -3.14 -0.35
CA ALA A 375 -14.85 -2.73 0.44
C ALA A 375 -16.05 -2.41 -0.45
N GLN A 376 -17.24 -2.54 0.12
CA GLN A 376 -18.49 -2.14 -0.52
C GLN A 376 -18.84 -3.01 -1.73
N GLN A 377 -18.95 -4.29 -1.48
CA GLN A 377 -19.21 -5.27 -2.55
C GLN A 377 -20.46 -4.94 -3.38
N ALA A 378 -21.49 -4.34 -2.80
CA ALA A 378 -22.68 -3.94 -3.56
C ALA A 378 -22.34 -2.92 -4.64
N LYS A 379 -21.48 -1.94 -4.32
CA LYS A 379 -21.04 -0.93 -5.29
C LYS A 379 -20.08 -1.53 -6.32
N VAL A 380 -19.22 -2.46 -5.90
CA VAL A 380 -18.35 -3.18 -6.83
C VAL A 380 -19.19 -3.91 -7.87
N LYS A 381 -20.23 -4.65 -7.42
CA LYS A 381 -21.12 -5.36 -8.34
C LYS A 381 -21.84 -4.39 -9.27
N GLU A 382 -22.38 -3.28 -8.72
CA GLU A 382 -23.06 -2.26 -9.52
C GLU A 382 -22.14 -1.70 -10.62
N GLY A 383 -20.88 -1.42 -10.25
CA GLY A 383 -19.87 -0.97 -11.21
C GLY A 383 -19.62 -2.02 -12.30
N LEU A 384 -19.42 -3.28 -11.90
CA LEU A 384 -19.19 -4.36 -12.86
C LEU A 384 -20.38 -4.51 -13.85
N ASP A 385 -21.58 -4.42 -13.32
CA ASP A 385 -22.80 -4.60 -14.15
C ASP A 385 -22.95 -3.50 -15.20
N ASN A 386 -22.31 -2.34 -15.00
CA ASN A 386 -22.43 -1.19 -15.90
C ASN A 386 -21.20 -0.99 -16.82
N LEU A 387 -20.24 -1.91 -16.80
CA LEU A 387 -19.09 -1.84 -17.73
C LEU A 387 -19.48 -2.36 -19.11
N ASP A 388 -18.88 -1.78 -20.15
CA ASP A 388 -19.00 -2.28 -21.52
C ASP A 388 -18.06 -3.47 -21.75
N LEU A 389 -16.87 -3.45 -21.11
CA LEU A 389 -15.84 -4.47 -21.31
C LEU A 389 -15.17 -4.79 -19.97
N LEU A 390 -15.05 -6.09 -19.67
CA LEU A 390 -14.34 -6.58 -18.47
C LEU A 390 -13.34 -7.65 -18.89
N VAL A 391 -12.05 -7.40 -18.67
CA VAL A 391 -10.98 -8.33 -18.99
C VAL A 391 -10.31 -8.76 -17.69
N LEU A 392 -10.29 -10.05 -17.42
CA LEU A 392 -9.79 -10.62 -16.16
C LEU A 392 -8.68 -11.62 -16.46
N ALA A 393 -7.44 -11.19 -16.22
CA ALA A 393 -6.25 -12.00 -16.46
C ALA A 393 -5.70 -12.48 -15.11
N ASP A 394 -5.82 -13.78 -14.87
CA ASP A 394 -5.47 -14.40 -13.58
C ASP A 394 -5.17 -15.89 -13.78
N PRO A 395 -4.38 -16.51 -12.89
CA PRO A 395 -4.21 -17.98 -12.93
C PRO A 395 -5.49 -18.74 -12.60
N PHE A 396 -6.40 -18.13 -11.85
CA PHE A 396 -7.69 -18.71 -11.45
C PHE A 396 -8.81 -17.79 -11.93
N VAL A 397 -10.03 -18.31 -11.99
CA VAL A 397 -11.15 -17.48 -12.44
C VAL A 397 -11.39 -16.37 -11.42
N ASN A 398 -11.28 -15.13 -11.85
CA ASN A 398 -11.51 -13.96 -11.02
C ASN A 398 -12.99 -13.81 -10.74
N GLU A 399 -13.35 -13.72 -9.46
CA GLU A 399 -14.74 -13.70 -9.04
C GLU A 399 -15.53 -12.48 -9.54
N ALA A 400 -14.85 -11.43 -10.01
CA ALA A 400 -15.54 -10.30 -10.64
C ALA A 400 -16.40 -10.77 -11.83
N GLY A 401 -15.91 -11.77 -12.56
CA GLY A 401 -16.68 -12.34 -13.69
C GLY A 401 -17.84 -13.22 -13.25
N ILE A 402 -17.90 -13.56 -11.98
CA ILE A 402 -18.89 -14.50 -11.43
C ILE A 402 -20.02 -13.76 -10.74
N ILE A 403 -19.71 -12.66 -10.02
CA ILE A 403 -20.73 -11.94 -9.24
C ILE A 403 -21.55 -10.95 -10.09
N THR A 404 -21.03 -10.57 -11.24
CA THR A 404 -21.73 -9.63 -12.14
C THR A 404 -22.90 -10.28 -12.86
N ASP A 405 -23.94 -9.49 -13.13
CA ASP A 405 -25.08 -9.92 -13.96
C ASP A 405 -24.82 -9.72 -15.45
N LYS A 406 -23.66 -9.20 -15.79
CA LYS A 406 -23.25 -8.93 -17.16
C LYS A 406 -23.22 -10.23 -17.97
N LYS A 407 -23.84 -10.23 -19.18
CA LYS A 407 -23.99 -11.43 -19.98
C LYS A 407 -23.00 -11.55 -21.13
N ASP A 408 -22.35 -10.45 -21.49
CA ASP A 408 -21.46 -10.40 -22.67
C ASP A 408 -20.23 -9.55 -22.37
N ASN A 409 -19.19 -9.70 -23.19
CA ASN A 409 -17.96 -8.89 -23.14
C ASN A 409 -17.23 -9.02 -21.83
N ILE A 410 -17.17 -10.25 -21.28
CA ILE A 410 -16.28 -10.61 -20.19
C ILE A 410 -15.28 -11.62 -20.74
N PHE A 411 -13.99 -11.35 -20.57
CA PHE A 411 -12.91 -12.22 -21.04
C PHE A 411 -12.11 -12.72 -19.84
N LEU A 412 -11.91 -14.03 -19.76
CA LEU A 412 -11.04 -14.68 -18.78
C LEU A 412 -9.78 -15.13 -19.52
N LEU A 413 -8.62 -14.60 -19.06
CA LEU A 413 -7.34 -14.90 -19.70
C LEU A 413 -6.43 -15.61 -18.69
N PRO A 414 -6.03 -16.86 -18.95
CA PRO A 414 -5.19 -17.60 -18.00
C PRO A 414 -3.77 -17.05 -17.99
N THR A 415 -3.30 -16.65 -16.81
CA THR A 415 -1.94 -16.14 -16.68
C THR A 415 -1.01 -17.13 -15.98
N ALA A 416 0.28 -16.96 -16.22
CA ALA A 416 1.32 -17.69 -15.52
C ALA A 416 1.41 -17.25 -14.07
N THR A 417 1.73 -18.18 -13.17
CA THR A 417 2.00 -17.86 -11.78
C THR A 417 3.44 -17.34 -11.63
N GLN A 418 3.80 -16.86 -10.45
CA GLN A 418 5.15 -16.39 -10.18
C GLN A 418 6.21 -17.50 -10.27
N PHE A 419 5.80 -18.77 -10.27
CA PHE A 419 6.73 -19.89 -10.44
C PHE A 419 6.98 -20.21 -11.91
N GLU A 420 6.18 -19.63 -12.77
CA GLU A 420 6.24 -19.85 -14.23
C GLU A 420 6.85 -18.66 -14.96
N THR A 421 7.40 -17.68 -14.23
CA THR A 421 8.04 -16.49 -14.80
C THR A 421 9.28 -16.11 -13.98
N SER A 422 10.12 -15.24 -14.57
CA SER A 422 11.27 -14.64 -13.86
C SER A 422 11.09 -13.14 -13.71
N GLY A 423 11.79 -12.57 -12.74
CA GLY A 423 11.81 -11.12 -12.53
C GLY A 423 12.22 -10.77 -11.12
N SER A 424 12.32 -9.48 -10.83
CA SER A 424 12.69 -9.02 -9.50
C SER A 424 11.45 -8.66 -8.67
N VAL A 425 11.63 -8.71 -7.36
CA VAL A 425 10.59 -8.28 -6.39
C VAL A 425 11.26 -7.53 -5.26
N VAL A 426 10.47 -6.73 -4.54
CA VAL A 426 10.95 -5.92 -3.41
C VAL A 426 10.27 -6.42 -2.13
N ALA A 427 11.07 -6.88 -1.19
CA ALA A 427 10.58 -7.28 0.14
C ALA A 427 10.14 -6.04 0.94
N THR A 428 9.38 -6.28 2.00
CA THR A 428 8.88 -5.20 2.85
C THR A 428 9.99 -4.27 3.36
N ASN A 429 11.20 -4.80 3.57
CA ASN A 429 12.36 -4.05 4.04
C ASN A 429 13.18 -3.42 2.93
N ARG A 430 12.60 -3.26 1.74
CA ARG A 430 13.22 -2.59 0.59
C ARG A 430 14.35 -3.38 -0.08
N SER A 431 14.53 -4.65 0.30
CA SER A 431 15.54 -5.53 -0.33
C SER A 431 15.00 -6.14 -1.60
N GLY A 432 15.84 -6.19 -2.63
CA GLY A 432 15.51 -6.82 -3.89
C GLY A 432 15.83 -8.29 -3.89
N GLN A 433 15.00 -9.06 -4.57
CA GLN A 433 15.24 -10.50 -4.76
C GLN A 433 14.93 -10.85 -6.21
N TRP A 434 15.70 -11.77 -6.76
CA TRP A 434 15.42 -12.27 -8.10
C TRP A 434 14.63 -13.57 -7.98
N ARG A 435 13.50 -13.62 -8.68
CA ARG A 435 12.72 -14.86 -8.79
C ARG A 435 13.06 -15.52 -10.10
N TYR A 436 13.51 -16.77 -10.04
CA TYR A 436 13.77 -17.59 -11.22
C TYR A 436 12.50 -18.33 -11.62
N GLN A 437 12.29 -18.47 -12.92
CA GLN A 437 11.27 -19.37 -13.42
C GLN A 437 11.63 -20.80 -13.00
N VAL A 438 10.68 -21.50 -12.39
CA VAL A 438 10.89 -22.85 -11.87
C VAL A 438 10.32 -23.89 -12.82
N VAL A 439 9.16 -23.58 -13.45
CA VAL A 439 8.49 -24.48 -14.39
C VAL A 439 7.99 -23.65 -15.57
N GLU A 440 7.80 -24.30 -16.71
CA GLU A 440 7.20 -23.63 -17.87
C GLU A 440 5.73 -23.34 -17.59
N PRO A 441 5.17 -22.28 -18.18
CA PRO A 441 3.74 -21.98 -18.01
C PRO A 441 2.89 -23.18 -18.41
N LEU A 442 1.96 -23.56 -17.53
CA LEU A 442 1.07 -24.69 -17.76
C LEU A 442 -0.09 -24.29 -18.66
N TYR A 443 -0.62 -25.27 -19.37
CA TYR A 443 -1.81 -25.08 -20.21
C TYR A 443 -1.56 -24.00 -21.28
N GLU A 444 -2.55 -23.14 -21.52
CA GLU A 444 -2.40 -22.02 -22.45
C GLU A 444 -2.05 -20.72 -21.73
N CYS A 445 -1.55 -20.82 -20.47
CA CYS A 445 -1.25 -19.63 -19.66
C CYS A 445 -0.12 -18.81 -20.28
N LYS A 446 -0.25 -17.48 -20.18
CA LYS A 446 0.78 -16.54 -20.65
C LYS A 446 1.22 -15.64 -19.51
N PRO A 447 2.50 -15.27 -19.45
CA PRO A 447 2.93 -14.23 -18.54
C PRO A 447 2.21 -12.90 -18.82
N ASP A 448 1.97 -12.11 -17.79
CA ASP A 448 1.24 -10.85 -17.91
C ASP A 448 1.82 -9.92 -18.98
N GLN A 449 3.16 -9.82 -19.06
CA GLN A 449 3.78 -8.93 -20.05
C GLN A 449 3.50 -9.37 -21.49
N GLU A 450 3.37 -10.68 -21.74
CA GLU A 450 3.06 -11.15 -23.09
C GLU A 450 1.63 -10.74 -23.49
N ILE A 451 0.70 -10.78 -22.53
CA ILE A 451 -0.67 -10.30 -22.78
C ILE A 451 -0.64 -8.82 -23.17
N LEU A 452 0.14 -8.03 -22.43
CA LEU A 452 0.26 -6.59 -22.70
C LEU A 452 0.92 -6.34 -24.06
N PHE A 453 1.96 -7.09 -24.41
CA PHE A 453 2.60 -6.97 -25.72
C PHE A 453 1.60 -7.23 -26.86
N GLU A 454 0.80 -8.27 -26.73
CA GLU A 454 -0.18 -8.62 -27.77
C GLU A 454 -1.30 -7.58 -27.87
N LEU A 455 -1.76 -7.05 -26.73
CA LEU A 455 -2.74 -5.98 -26.76
C LEU A 455 -2.16 -4.71 -27.37
N ALA A 456 -0.91 -4.39 -27.07
CA ALA A 456 -0.23 -3.22 -27.66
C ALA A 456 -0.16 -3.32 -29.18
N LYS A 457 0.06 -4.54 -29.71
CA LYS A 457 0.04 -4.77 -31.17
C LYS A 457 -1.31 -4.39 -31.76
N ARG A 458 -2.41 -4.85 -31.16
CA ARG A 458 -3.76 -4.60 -31.68
C ARG A 458 -4.17 -3.14 -31.53
N ILE A 459 -3.73 -2.47 -30.47
CA ILE A 459 -4.06 -1.06 -30.22
C ILE A 459 -3.18 -0.13 -31.08
N GLY A 460 -1.95 -0.56 -31.38
CA GLY A 460 -1.10 0.16 -32.33
C GLY A 460 0.08 0.90 -31.74
N PHE A 461 0.60 0.51 -30.54
CA PHE A 461 1.80 1.12 -30.00
C PHE A 461 2.87 0.11 -29.54
N TYR A 462 2.84 -1.09 -30.11
CA TYR A 462 3.75 -2.16 -29.74
C TYR A 462 5.22 -1.79 -29.93
N ASP A 463 5.55 -1.16 -31.07
CA ASP A 463 6.95 -0.84 -31.38
C ASP A 463 7.50 0.19 -30.37
N GLU A 464 6.73 1.21 -30.08
CA GLU A 464 7.12 2.22 -29.07
C GLU A 464 7.21 1.58 -27.68
N TYR A 465 6.26 0.70 -27.36
CA TYR A 465 6.15 0.08 -26.03
C TYR A 465 7.35 -0.82 -25.71
N THR A 466 7.86 -1.55 -26.71
CA THR A 466 8.95 -2.51 -26.54
C THR A 466 10.31 -2.00 -26.99
N LYS A 467 10.39 -0.78 -27.47
CA LYS A 467 11.60 -0.21 -28.08
C LYS A 467 12.85 -0.35 -27.16
N THR A 468 12.67 -0.03 -25.88
CA THR A 468 13.79 0.05 -24.93
C THR A 468 14.22 -1.29 -24.35
N ILE A 469 13.50 -2.38 -24.67
CA ILE A 469 13.84 -3.71 -24.16
C ILE A 469 14.21 -4.70 -25.27
N ARG A 470 14.56 -4.17 -26.45
CA ARG A 470 15.00 -5.01 -27.56
C ARG A 470 16.52 -5.05 -27.63
N ASP A 471 17.04 -6.22 -27.99
CA ASP A 471 18.47 -6.40 -28.26
C ASP A 471 18.82 -5.85 -29.66
N ASP A 472 20.09 -5.96 -30.05
CA ASP A 472 20.58 -5.46 -31.34
C ASP A 472 19.95 -6.19 -32.55
N ARG A 473 19.36 -7.35 -32.32
CA ARG A 473 18.67 -8.12 -33.36
C ARG A 473 17.18 -7.85 -33.39
N GLY A 474 16.70 -7.00 -32.49
CA GLY A 474 15.28 -6.67 -32.41
C GLY A 474 14.46 -7.63 -31.55
N ASN A 475 15.07 -8.57 -30.85
CA ASN A 475 14.38 -9.51 -29.98
C ASN A 475 14.16 -8.86 -28.61
N ILE A 476 13.02 -9.17 -27.99
CA ILE A 476 12.72 -8.70 -26.64
C ILE A 476 13.62 -9.45 -25.65
N GLU A 477 14.34 -8.69 -24.82
CA GLU A 477 15.19 -9.23 -23.75
C GLU A 477 14.44 -9.03 -22.43
N TRP A 478 13.73 -10.05 -21.99
CA TRP A 478 12.88 -9.97 -20.80
C TRP A 478 13.26 -11.07 -19.80
N PRO A 479 13.35 -10.77 -18.49
CA PRO A 479 13.05 -9.47 -17.84
C PRO A 479 14.28 -8.54 -17.68
N GLU A 480 15.48 -8.99 -18.03
CA GLU A 480 16.72 -8.30 -17.70
C GLU A 480 16.80 -6.87 -18.24
N ALA A 481 16.39 -6.65 -19.50
CA ALA A 481 16.40 -5.29 -20.07
C ALA A 481 15.42 -4.37 -19.33
N ALA A 482 14.29 -4.90 -18.93
CA ALA A 482 13.32 -4.12 -18.14
C ALA A 482 13.89 -3.78 -16.77
N THR A 483 14.64 -4.70 -16.14
CA THR A 483 15.30 -4.43 -14.86
C THR A 483 16.31 -3.29 -15.00
N ARG A 484 17.09 -3.30 -16.09
CA ARG A 484 18.05 -2.22 -16.35
C ARG A 484 17.36 -0.90 -16.62
N GLU A 485 16.24 -0.92 -17.34
CA GLU A 485 15.44 0.28 -17.58
C GLU A 485 14.93 0.87 -16.27
N ILE A 486 14.43 0.04 -15.37
CA ILE A 486 13.98 0.45 -14.03
C ILE A 486 15.14 1.12 -13.28
N ALA A 487 16.32 0.50 -13.27
CA ALA A 487 17.48 1.06 -12.58
C ALA A 487 17.85 2.45 -13.13
N ASN A 488 17.72 2.62 -14.44
CA ASN A 488 18.05 3.89 -15.10
C ASN A 488 17.00 4.97 -14.88
N THR A 489 15.76 4.62 -14.60
CA THR A 489 14.67 5.59 -14.50
C THR A 489 14.31 5.98 -13.07
N LEU A 490 14.41 5.07 -12.11
CA LEU A 490 13.95 5.33 -10.74
C LEU A 490 15.07 5.89 -9.87
N LYS A 491 15.55 7.07 -10.23
CA LYS A 491 16.62 7.75 -9.49
C LYS A 491 16.14 8.32 -8.16
N SER A 492 14.87 8.72 -8.11
CA SER A 492 14.29 9.38 -6.93
C SER A 492 14.35 8.52 -5.66
N ILE A 493 14.27 7.20 -5.80
CA ILE A 493 14.29 6.28 -4.65
C ILE A 493 15.50 5.32 -4.69
N GLY A 494 16.42 5.56 -5.63
CA GLY A 494 17.71 4.85 -5.61
C GLY A 494 17.65 3.38 -6.04
N TYR A 495 17.10 3.10 -7.22
CA TYR A 495 17.15 1.77 -7.81
C TYR A 495 18.41 1.57 -8.67
N THR A 496 19.25 2.58 -8.79
CA THR A 496 20.38 2.59 -9.74
C THR A 496 21.32 1.39 -9.57
N GLY A 497 21.50 0.92 -8.34
CA GLY A 497 22.39 -0.20 -8.08
C GLY A 497 21.80 -1.58 -8.35
N TRP A 498 20.54 -1.66 -8.74
CA TRP A 498 19.85 -2.93 -8.94
C TRP A 498 19.99 -3.46 -10.35
N THR A 499 21.17 -3.96 -10.68
CA THR A 499 21.35 -4.66 -11.95
C THR A 499 20.83 -6.09 -11.80
N PRO A 500 20.34 -6.71 -12.87
CA PRO A 500 19.90 -8.10 -12.76
C PRO A 500 21.02 -9.03 -12.28
N GLU A 501 22.25 -8.74 -12.67
CA GLU A 501 23.42 -9.55 -12.27
C GLU A 501 23.65 -9.49 -10.77
N ARG A 502 23.55 -8.30 -10.15
CA ARG A 502 23.72 -8.15 -8.70
C ARG A 502 22.59 -8.83 -7.95
N LEU A 503 21.36 -8.66 -8.41
CA LEU A 503 20.20 -9.27 -7.75
C LEU A 503 20.28 -10.80 -7.78
N LYS A 504 20.66 -11.35 -8.92
CA LYS A 504 20.85 -12.80 -9.08
C LYS A 504 21.93 -13.29 -8.12
N LYS A 505 23.10 -12.61 -8.09
CA LYS A 505 24.20 -12.97 -7.21
C LYS A 505 23.79 -13.00 -5.74
N HIS A 506 23.05 -11.98 -5.30
CA HIS A 506 22.57 -11.92 -3.91
C HIS A 506 21.61 -13.07 -3.61
N THR A 507 20.67 -13.32 -4.51
CA THR A 507 19.69 -14.40 -4.33
C THR A 507 20.38 -15.77 -4.28
N ASP A 508 21.34 -15.98 -5.18
CA ASP A 508 22.04 -17.26 -5.28
C ASP A 508 22.98 -17.53 -4.09
N ASN A 509 23.41 -16.49 -3.41
CA ASN A 509 24.40 -16.56 -2.33
C ASN A 509 23.84 -16.02 -1.01
N TRP A 510 22.53 -16.20 -0.78
CA TRP A 510 21.88 -15.68 0.43
C TRP A 510 22.58 -16.13 1.72
N ASP A 511 23.19 -17.29 1.70
CA ASP A 511 23.87 -17.87 2.87
C ASP A 511 25.16 -17.13 3.25
N LYS A 512 25.65 -16.25 2.37
CA LYS A 512 26.83 -15.42 2.63
C LYS A 512 26.48 -14.13 3.40
N PHE A 513 25.20 -13.94 3.73
CA PHE A 513 24.73 -12.72 4.39
C PHE A 513 24.15 -13.04 5.77
N ASP A 514 24.53 -12.22 6.74
CA ASP A 514 24.01 -12.35 8.11
C ASP A 514 22.55 -11.88 8.17
N GLN A 515 21.70 -12.68 8.77
CA GLN A 515 20.25 -12.37 8.84
C GLN A 515 19.90 -11.20 9.74
N ILE A 516 20.75 -10.91 10.74
CA ILE A 516 20.46 -9.84 11.72
C ILE A 516 20.93 -8.49 11.20
N THR A 517 22.06 -8.45 10.50
CA THR A 517 22.65 -7.19 10.06
C THR A 517 22.51 -6.98 8.55
N LEU A 518 22.17 -8.01 7.82
CA LEU A 518 22.15 -8.10 6.34
C LEU A 518 23.56 -7.98 5.72
N LYS A 519 24.62 -7.90 6.52
CA LYS A 519 25.99 -7.74 6.02
C LYS A 519 26.48 -9.01 5.30
N GLY A 520 27.11 -8.81 4.18
CA GLY A 520 27.71 -9.89 3.43
C GLY A 520 29.10 -10.26 3.94
N SER A 521 29.59 -11.41 3.46
CA SER A 521 30.93 -11.91 3.75
C SER A 521 31.59 -12.35 2.43
N GLY A 522 32.92 -12.53 2.48
CA GLY A 522 33.67 -12.93 1.32
C GLY A 522 33.59 -11.87 0.22
N GLU A 523 33.22 -12.29 -0.99
CA GLU A 523 33.11 -11.34 -2.12
C GLU A 523 32.01 -10.29 -1.92
N PHE A 524 31.09 -10.53 -0.96
CA PHE A 524 30.00 -9.60 -0.64
C PHE A 524 30.31 -8.72 0.57
N GLU A 525 31.53 -8.78 1.08
CA GLU A 525 31.94 -7.88 2.17
C GLU A 525 31.70 -6.43 1.72
N ASN A 526 31.07 -5.63 2.53
CA ASN A 526 30.67 -4.24 2.24
C ASN A 526 29.38 -4.12 1.39
N GLU A 527 28.61 -5.19 1.28
CA GLU A 527 27.25 -5.13 0.69
C GLU A 527 26.24 -5.64 1.71
N TYR A 528 24.98 -5.21 1.54
CA TYR A 528 23.85 -5.69 2.36
C TYR A 528 22.92 -6.54 1.50
N TYR A 529 22.43 -7.62 2.05
CA TYR A 529 21.59 -8.58 1.31
C TYR A 529 20.43 -7.88 0.61
N GLY A 530 20.32 -8.13 -0.69
CA GLY A 530 19.23 -7.61 -1.49
C GLY A 530 19.35 -6.12 -1.79
N LEU A 531 20.49 -5.49 -1.43
CA LEU A 531 20.76 -4.08 -1.76
C LEU A 531 19.57 -3.19 -1.40
N PRO A 532 19.17 -3.14 -0.12
CA PRO A 532 17.96 -2.37 0.23
C PRO A 532 18.03 -0.95 -0.31
N TRP A 533 17.00 -0.55 -1.07
CA TRP A 533 17.04 0.81 -1.62
C TRP A 533 16.87 1.86 -0.49
N PRO A 534 17.42 3.06 -0.62
CA PRO A 534 18.19 3.58 -1.76
C PRO A 534 19.54 2.87 -1.94
N CYS A 535 19.80 2.49 -3.20
CA CYS A 535 21.06 1.90 -3.63
C CYS A 535 21.49 2.73 -4.85
N TRP A 536 22.38 3.71 -4.60
CA TRP A 536 22.58 4.83 -5.51
C TRP A 536 23.45 4.55 -6.72
N SER A 537 24.18 3.44 -6.71
CA SER A 537 25.06 3.07 -7.82
C SER A 537 25.32 1.58 -7.80
N GLU A 538 25.99 1.08 -8.84
CA GLU A 538 26.36 -0.34 -8.92
C GLU A 538 27.42 -0.73 -7.89
N LYS A 539 28.03 0.25 -7.21
CA LYS A 539 29.00 0.01 -6.15
C LYS A 539 28.44 0.30 -4.76
N HIS A 540 27.23 0.85 -4.70
CA HIS A 540 26.61 1.21 -3.45
C HIS A 540 26.11 -0.07 -2.74
N PRO A 541 26.30 -0.17 -1.40
CA PRO A 541 25.97 -1.40 -0.67
C PRO A 541 24.48 -1.60 -0.39
N GLY A 542 23.65 -0.59 -0.61
CA GLY A 542 22.28 -0.57 -0.12
C GLY A 542 22.16 0.17 1.20
N SER A 543 20.93 0.47 1.62
CA SER A 543 20.65 1.29 2.82
C SER A 543 19.67 0.53 3.72
N PRO A 544 20.17 -0.41 4.54
CA PRO A 544 19.27 -1.25 5.34
C PRO A 544 18.56 -0.48 6.46
N ASN A 545 19.13 0.66 6.90
CA ASN A 545 18.56 1.47 7.96
C ASN A 545 18.45 2.91 7.46
N LEU A 546 17.25 3.31 7.07
CA LEU A 546 17.00 4.67 6.59
C LEU A 546 17.27 5.68 7.69
N TYR A 547 17.78 6.84 7.29
CA TYR A 547 17.96 8.00 8.15
C TYR A 547 19.08 7.86 9.18
N ASN A 548 19.98 6.92 8.95
CA ASN A 548 21.18 6.78 9.77
C ASN A 548 22.22 7.81 9.28
N ILE A 549 22.37 8.90 10.03
CA ILE A 549 23.29 9.99 9.69
C ILE A 549 24.70 9.76 10.25
N ASN A 550 24.93 8.62 10.90
CA ASN A 550 26.26 8.28 11.43
C ASN A 550 27.13 7.56 10.42
N LEU A 551 26.58 7.28 9.22
CA LEU A 551 27.32 6.66 8.12
C LEU A 551 27.34 7.62 6.93
N PRO A 552 28.43 7.64 6.15
CA PRO A 552 28.41 8.38 4.90
C PRO A 552 27.43 7.73 3.92
N VAL A 553 26.95 8.50 2.94
CA VAL A 553 26.00 8.03 1.94
C VAL A 553 26.56 6.79 1.22
N SER A 554 27.84 6.79 0.91
CA SER A 554 28.50 5.67 0.22
C SER A 554 28.48 4.35 0.99
N LYS A 555 28.15 4.40 2.28
CA LYS A 555 28.06 3.20 3.13
C LYS A 555 26.63 2.95 3.62
N GLY A 556 25.65 3.61 3.00
CA GLY A 556 24.23 3.39 3.30
C GLY A 556 23.60 4.41 4.23
N GLY A 557 24.32 5.47 4.58
CA GLY A 557 23.79 6.53 5.43
C GLY A 557 22.91 7.51 4.66
N MET A 558 22.05 8.24 5.38
CA MET A 558 21.25 9.28 4.78
C MET A 558 20.51 10.11 5.83
N GLY A 559 20.19 11.35 5.48
CA GLY A 559 19.35 12.20 6.31
C GLY A 559 17.88 12.06 5.97
N PHE A 560 17.05 12.78 6.71
CA PHE A 560 15.64 12.90 6.35
C PHE A 560 15.55 13.62 5.00
N ARG A 561 14.49 13.31 4.26
CA ARG A 561 14.37 13.71 2.87
C ARG A 561 13.49 14.93 2.70
N ALA A 562 13.99 15.90 1.93
CA ALA A 562 13.22 17.11 1.60
C ALA A 562 12.39 16.96 0.33
N ARG A 563 12.54 15.87 -0.39
CA ARG A 563 11.90 15.69 -1.70
C ARG A 563 10.38 15.85 -1.64
N PHE A 564 9.75 15.34 -0.63
CA PHE A 564 8.31 15.52 -0.46
C PHE A 564 8.02 16.77 0.36
N GLY A 565 8.87 17.77 0.19
CA GLY A 565 8.66 19.05 0.79
C GLY A 565 7.36 19.68 0.34
N HIS A 566 6.89 20.60 1.13
CA HIS A 566 5.62 21.24 0.89
C HIS A 566 5.85 22.55 0.16
N ILE A 567 5.41 22.62 -1.09
CA ILE A 567 5.47 23.83 -1.89
C ILE A 567 4.17 24.59 -1.67
N ARG A 568 4.30 25.82 -1.24
CA ARG A 568 3.16 26.73 -1.08
C ARG A 568 3.57 28.10 -1.58
N ASP A 569 2.76 28.64 -2.49
CA ASP A 569 3.01 29.96 -3.08
C ASP A 569 4.42 30.06 -3.68
N GLY A 570 4.85 28.94 -4.30
CA GLY A 570 6.15 28.90 -4.97
C GLY A 570 7.34 28.66 -4.04
N LYS A 571 7.12 28.52 -2.75
CA LYS A 571 8.19 28.32 -1.77
C LYS A 571 8.20 26.89 -1.24
N ASN A 572 9.39 26.35 -1.07
CA ASN A 572 9.57 25.06 -0.41
C ASN A 572 9.67 25.29 1.09
N LEU A 573 8.59 25.04 1.80
CA LEU A 573 8.51 25.32 3.24
C LEU A 573 9.52 24.50 4.05
N LEU A 574 9.91 23.32 3.55
CA LEU A 574 10.93 22.53 4.23
C LEU A 574 12.28 23.22 4.21
N ALA A 575 12.65 23.78 3.06
CA ALA A 575 13.93 24.46 2.94
C ALA A 575 14.01 25.69 3.84
N GLU A 576 12.89 26.36 4.05
CA GLU A 576 12.84 27.60 4.82
C GLU A 576 12.56 27.38 6.30
N GLU A 577 11.70 26.44 6.63
CA GLU A 577 11.17 26.31 8.01
C GLU A 577 11.45 24.96 8.65
N GLY A 578 11.63 23.91 7.87
CA GLY A 578 11.73 22.55 8.38
C GLY A 578 13.01 21.83 7.99
N SER A 579 14.03 22.55 7.52
CA SER A 579 15.29 21.96 7.09
C SER A 579 16.45 22.57 7.85
N ALA A 580 17.58 21.89 7.81
CA ALA A 580 18.80 22.46 8.37
C ALA A 580 19.22 23.68 7.53
N PRO A 581 19.79 24.70 8.14
CA PRO A 581 20.27 25.87 7.39
C PRO A 581 21.29 25.49 6.32
N VAL A 582 21.36 26.31 5.31
CA VAL A 582 22.41 26.17 4.27
C VAL A 582 23.78 26.16 4.95
N ASP A 583 24.65 25.28 4.48
CA ASP A 583 26.02 25.11 5.01
C ASP A 583 26.08 24.53 6.43
N SER A 584 24.95 24.17 7.01
CA SER A 584 24.94 23.50 8.30
C SER A 584 25.07 22.00 8.11
N SER A 585 25.49 21.36 9.17
CA SER A 585 25.62 19.91 9.24
C SER A 585 24.94 19.44 10.50
N ILE A 586 24.07 18.44 10.41
CA ILE A 586 23.42 17.87 11.59
C ILE A 586 23.93 16.45 11.76
N ASN A 587 24.67 16.22 12.85
CA ASN A 587 25.12 14.87 13.24
C ASN A 587 25.52 13.99 12.05
N GLY A 588 26.62 14.32 11.42
CA GLY A 588 27.16 13.49 10.35
C GLY A 588 27.30 14.17 9.00
N GLY A 589 26.98 15.44 8.95
CA GLY A 589 27.36 16.22 7.78
C GLY A 589 26.51 16.10 6.55
N TYR A 590 25.21 16.06 6.72
CA TYR A 590 24.27 16.00 5.59
C TYR A 590 23.57 17.36 5.44
N PRO A 591 24.17 18.32 4.69
CA PRO A 591 23.54 19.63 4.55
C PRO A 591 22.29 19.57 3.71
N GLN A 592 21.38 20.49 3.96
CA GLN A 592 20.19 20.63 3.12
C GLN A 592 20.60 21.15 1.74
N ILE A 593 20.13 20.50 0.68
CA ILE A 593 20.40 20.90 -0.68
C ILE A 593 19.13 21.48 -1.30
N THR A 594 19.25 22.68 -1.84
CA THR A 594 18.19 23.36 -2.59
C THR A 594 18.71 23.71 -3.97
N LYS A 595 17.79 24.05 -4.89
CA LYS A 595 18.17 24.44 -6.24
C LYS A 595 19.13 25.65 -6.22
N GLU A 596 18.90 26.56 -5.28
CA GLU A 596 19.66 27.79 -5.18
C GLU A 596 21.06 27.61 -4.59
N ASN A 597 21.24 26.60 -3.75
CA ASN A 597 22.52 26.43 -3.05
C ASN A 597 23.33 25.24 -3.50
N ILE A 598 22.85 24.48 -4.47
CA ILE A 598 23.48 23.20 -4.84
C ILE A 598 24.93 23.37 -5.27
N GLU A 599 25.22 24.41 -6.04
CA GLU A 599 26.60 24.66 -6.50
C GLU A 599 27.54 24.91 -5.33
N LYS A 600 27.06 25.72 -4.37
CA LYS A 600 27.84 26.03 -3.16
C LYS A 600 28.02 24.81 -2.27
N VAL A 601 26.94 24.06 -2.02
CA VAL A 601 26.97 22.91 -1.12
C VAL A 601 27.89 21.81 -1.67
N LEU A 602 27.81 21.55 -2.98
CA LEU A 602 28.60 20.50 -3.62
C LEU A 602 30.00 20.99 -4.05
N GLY A 603 30.24 22.30 -4.05
CA GLY A 603 31.52 22.87 -4.48
C GLY A 603 31.76 22.63 -5.96
N ILE A 604 30.72 22.79 -6.76
CA ILE A 604 30.78 22.53 -8.21
C ILE A 604 30.18 23.71 -8.99
N THR A 605 30.34 23.69 -10.28
CA THR A 605 29.66 24.61 -11.20
C THR A 605 28.84 23.75 -12.16
N LEU A 606 27.57 24.04 -12.26
CA LEU A 606 26.67 23.36 -13.17
C LEU A 606 26.61 24.12 -14.49
N SER A 607 26.63 23.39 -15.60
CA SER A 607 26.41 23.96 -16.90
C SER A 607 24.96 24.43 -17.06
N GLU A 608 24.72 25.30 -18.03
CA GLU A 608 23.35 25.76 -18.29
C GLU A 608 22.46 24.61 -18.75
N GLU A 609 23.02 23.63 -19.44
CA GLU A 609 22.29 22.41 -19.82
C GLU A 609 21.87 21.61 -18.58
N GLU A 610 22.80 21.44 -17.63
CA GLU A 610 22.49 20.74 -16.38
C GLU A 610 21.43 21.48 -15.57
N LYS A 611 21.54 22.81 -15.48
CA LYS A 611 20.54 23.62 -14.78
C LYS A 611 19.18 23.52 -15.44
N ALA A 612 19.13 23.51 -16.77
CA ALA A 612 17.87 23.37 -17.51
C ALA A 612 17.21 22.01 -17.22
N LYS A 613 18.02 20.96 -17.10
CA LYS A 613 17.52 19.62 -16.80
C LYS A 613 16.97 19.50 -15.38
N MET A 614 17.35 20.39 -14.48
CA MET A 614 16.84 20.37 -13.11
C MET A 614 15.38 20.75 -13.02
N GLY A 615 14.89 21.56 -13.93
CA GLY A 615 13.50 22.02 -13.92
C GLY A 615 13.17 22.84 -12.68
N ASN A 616 11.89 23.00 -12.43
CA ASN A 616 11.41 23.77 -11.27
C ASN A 616 11.40 22.94 -9.99
N SER A 617 11.33 21.63 -10.13
CA SER A 617 11.37 20.69 -8.99
C SER A 617 12.63 19.84 -9.15
N TRP A 618 13.74 20.33 -8.68
CA TRP A 618 15.02 19.66 -8.86
C TRP A 618 15.02 18.23 -8.33
N SER A 619 14.09 17.91 -7.45
CA SER A 619 14.05 16.62 -6.78
C SER A 619 13.69 15.45 -7.69
N THR A 620 13.12 15.70 -8.86
CA THR A 620 12.69 14.60 -9.72
C THR A 620 13.62 14.39 -10.92
N ASP A 621 13.78 15.40 -11.75
CA ASP A 621 14.49 15.23 -13.01
C ASP A 621 15.98 15.40 -12.90
N ALA A 622 16.39 16.25 -11.99
CA ALA A 622 17.81 16.47 -11.74
C ALA A 622 18.43 15.35 -10.91
N SER A 623 17.59 14.40 -10.44
CA SER A 623 18.07 13.39 -9.49
C SER A 623 19.28 12.60 -10.00
N ASN A 624 19.35 12.31 -11.28
CA ASN A 624 20.49 11.58 -11.80
C ASN A 624 21.79 12.35 -11.59
N ILE A 625 21.81 13.58 -12.04
CA ILE A 625 23.01 14.44 -11.93
C ILE A 625 23.30 14.75 -10.46
N ILE A 626 22.26 15.19 -9.75
CA ILE A 626 22.41 15.60 -8.35
C ILE A 626 22.83 14.42 -7.47
N ALA A 627 22.17 13.27 -7.65
CA ALA A 627 22.49 12.08 -6.85
C ALA A 627 23.93 11.66 -7.07
N GLN A 628 24.40 11.67 -8.31
CA GLN A 628 25.78 11.31 -8.61
C GLN A 628 26.78 12.24 -7.91
N LYS A 629 26.57 13.54 -8.05
CA LYS A 629 27.48 14.52 -7.44
C LYS A 629 27.43 14.47 -5.91
N CYS A 630 26.25 14.24 -5.35
CA CYS A 630 26.11 14.07 -3.89
C CYS A 630 26.92 12.86 -3.42
N LEU A 631 26.81 11.74 -4.12
CA LEU A 631 27.54 10.53 -3.76
C LEU A 631 29.05 10.74 -3.82
N GLU A 632 29.53 11.47 -4.81
CA GLU A 632 30.96 11.80 -4.95
C GLU A 632 31.45 12.59 -3.73
N LYS A 633 30.57 13.38 -3.13
CA LYS A 633 30.88 14.22 -1.97
C LYS A 633 30.43 13.58 -0.65
N GLU A 634 29.92 12.38 -0.69
CA GLU A 634 29.38 11.68 0.49
C GLU A 634 28.27 12.49 1.18
N ILE A 635 27.40 13.11 0.38
CA ILE A 635 26.26 13.91 0.84
C ILE A 635 24.98 13.20 0.43
N ALA A 636 23.95 13.18 1.29
CA ALA A 636 22.66 12.60 0.94
C ALA A 636 22.07 13.35 -0.26
N PRO A 637 21.57 12.63 -1.27
CA PRO A 637 21.11 13.27 -2.52
C PRO A 637 20.06 14.36 -2.36
N TYR A 638 19.24 14.32 -1.33
CA TYR A 638 18.17 15.29 -1.14
C TYR A 638 18.41 16.16 0.10
N GLY A 639 19.63 16.17 0.60
CA GLY A 639 19.98 16.97 1.75
C GLY A 639 19.54 16.32 3.08
N ASN A 640 19.52 17.12 4.12
CA ASN A 640 19.19 16.64 5.46
C ASN A 640 18.04 17.49 6.05
N ALA A 641 16.84 17.27 5.53
CA ALA A 641 15.65 17.93 6.06
C ALA A 641 15.38 17.44 7.49
N LYS A 642 14.67 18.24 8.26
CA LYS A 642 14.12 17.80 9.53
C LYS A 642 12.86 16.97 9.28
N ALA A 643 12.62 15.96 10.11
CA ALA A 643 11.36 15.23 10.08
C ALA A 643 10.23 16.16 10.54
N ARG A 644 9.05 15.98 9.99
CA ARG A 644 7.96 16.95 10.17
C ARG A 644 6.84 16.40 11.04
N ALA A 645 6.59 17.05 12.17
CA ALA A 645 5.38 16.82 12.93
C ALA A 645 4.18 17.55 12.29
N ILE A 646 4.45 18.63 11.53
CA ILE A 646 3.43 19.42 10.82
C ILE A 646 3.48 19.09 9.33
N ALA A 647 2.31 18.90 8.71
CA ALA A 647 2.19 18.75 7.26
C ALA A 647 1.19 19.79 6.76
N TRP A 648 1.72 20.83 6.12
CA TRP A 648 0.93 22.01 5.74
C TRP A 648 -0.18 21.74 4.73
N ASN A 649 -0.05 20.67 3.94
CA ASN A 649 -1.01 20.36 2.89
C ASN A 649 -2.20 19.54 3.36
N PHE A 650 -2.21 19.12 4.63
CA PHE A 650 -3.35 18.36 5.18
C PHE A 650 -4.28 19.28 5.96
N ILE A 651 -5.54 18.92 5.99
CA ILE A 651 -6.54 19.64 6.80
C ILE A 651 -6.09 19.65 8.26
N ASP A 652 -5.74 18.48 8.78
CA ASP A 652 -5.15 18.37 10.10
C ASP A 652 -3.63 18.49 9.96
N GLN A 653 -3.11 19.67 10.18
CA GLN A 653 -1.68 19.93 10.01
C GLN A 653 -0.83 19.10 10.97
N ILE A 654 -1.37 18.79 12.16
CA ILE A 654 -0.81 17.74 13.03
C ILE A 654 -1.87 16.64 13.11
N PRO A 655 -1.48 15.37 13.39
CA PRO A 655 -2.47 14.33 13.56
C PRO A 655 -3.42 14.66 14.73
N LEU A 656 -4.70 14.55 14.48
CA LEU A 656 -5.74 14.77 15.51
C LEU A 656 -6.65 13.55 15.55
N HIS A 657 -7.12 13.21 16.75
CA HIS A 657 -8.10 12.15 16.87
C HIS A 657 -9.42 12.65 16.24
N ARG A 658 -10.01 11.82 15.40
CA ARG A 658 -11.33 12.02 14.82
C ARG A 658 -12.08 10.71 14.89
N GLU A 659 -13.36 10.76 15.23
CA GLU A 659 -14.14 9.55 15.33
C GLU A 659 -14.34 8.89 13.97
N PRO A 660 -14.49 7.54 13.95
CA PRO A 660 -14.78 6.81 12.71
C PRO A 660 -16.08 7.32 12.05
N LEU A 661 -16.25 7.00 10.76
CA LEU A 661 -17.39 7.50 9.99
C LEU A 661 -18.73 7.30 10.70
N HIS A 662 -18.97 6.13 11.27
CA HIS A 662 -20.20 5.84 12.01
C HIS A 662 -19.79 5.45 13.44
N SER A 663 -19.48 6.43 14.26
CA SER A 663 -18.97 6.16 15.60
C SER A 663 -20.07 5.59 16.52
N PRO A 664 -19.73 4.63 17.38
CA PRO A 664 -20.65 4.19 18.44
C PRO A 664 -20.73 5.21 19.57
N ARG A 665 -19.84 6.20 19.60
CA ARG A 665 -19.75 7.20 20.67
C ARG A 665 -20.10 8.58 20.11
N GLN A 666 -21.42 8.83 19.98
CA GLN A 666 -21.90 10.11 19.42
C GLN A 666 -21.54 11.32 20.28
N ASP A 667 -21.36 11.12 21.58
CA ASP A 667 -20.87 12.16 22.48
C ASP A 667 -19.45 12.59 22.09
N LEU A 668 -18.65 11.68 21.53
CA LEU A 668 -17.29 12.00 21.11
C LEU A 668 -17.24 12.61 19.71
N VAL A 669 -18.25 12.36 18.87
CA VAL A 669 -18.31 12.96 17.53
C VAL A 669 -18.38 14.49 17.64
N GLU A 670 -19.08 15.01 18.65
CA GLU A 670 -19.17 16.44 18.88
C GLU A 670 -17.82 17.06 19.19
N LYS A 671 -16.97 16.34 19.93
CA LYS A 671 -15.62 16.79 20.30
C LYS A 671 -14.58 16.52 19.21
N TYR A 672 -14.70 15.39 18.52
CA TYR A 672 -13.71 14.90 17.56
C TYR A 672 -14.45 14.52 16.27
N PRO A 673 -14.92 15.53 15.52
CA PRO A 673 -15.77 15.26 14.36
C PRO A 673 -15.06 14.47 13.25
N THR A 674 -15.80 13.55 12.65
CA THR A 674 -15.36 12.76 11.51
C THR A 674 -15.15 13.66 10.29
N PHE A 675 -14.23 13.29 9.43
CA PHE A 675 -14.11 13.94 8.13
C PHE A 675 -15.37 13.69 7.30
N GLU A 676 -15.96 14.78 6.80
CA GLU A 676 -17.08 14.71 5.89
C GLU A 676 -16.64 15.23 4.51
N ASP A 677 -17.60 15.63 3.69
CA ASP A 677 -17.33 16.13 2.35
C ASP A 677 -16.31 17.27 2.38
N GLN A 678 -15.18 17.08 1.72
CA GLN A 678 -14.05 18.02 1.72
C GLN A 678 -13.54 18.16 0.29
N GLU A 679 -13.60 19.35 -0.24
CA GLU A 679 -13.18 19.62 -1.64
C GLU A 679 -11.73 20.07 -1.74
N ASN A 680 -10.96 19.35 -2.58
CA ASN A 680 -9.66 19.85 -3.05
C ASN A 680 -8.72 20.36 -1.97
N GLN A 681 -8.75 19.77 -0.79
CA GLN A 681 -7.91 20.20 0.31
C GLN A 681 -6.91 19.12 0.71
N TYR A 682 -6.67 18.15 -0.17
CA TYR A 682 -5.88 16.98 0.15
C TYR A 682 -4.63 16.88 -0.67
N ARG A 683 -3.60 16.33 -0.06
CA ARG A 683 -2.36 16.10 -0.78
C ARG A 683 -2.53 15.06 -1.88
N VAL A 684 -3.27 13.98 -1.60
CA VAL A 684 -3.58 13.00 -2.62
C VAL A 684 -4.97 13.30 -3.16
N PHE A 685 -5.01 13.97 -4.28
CA PHE A 685 -6.24 14.48 -4.87
C PHE A 685 -7.17 13.38 -5.36
N THR A 686 -8.47 13.61 -5.29
CA THR A 686 -9.50 12.75 -5.85
C THR A 686 -10.19 13.45 -7.02
N ARG A 687 -10.79 12.67 -7.91
CA ARG A 687 -11.53 13.22 -9.06
C ARG A 687 -12.99 13.50 -8.75
N PHE A 688 -13.42 13.32 -7.52
CA PHE A 688 -14.79 13.53 -7.12
C PHE A 688 -14.83 14.08 -5.71
N LYS A 689 -15.94 14.68 -5.36
CA LYS A 689 -16.17 15.13 -3.99
C LYS A 689 -16.28 13.90 -3.09
N SER A 690 -15.89 14.07 -1.83
CA SER A 690 -16.11 13.03 -0.83
C SER A 690 -17.62 12.80 -0.70
N ILE A 691 -18.00 11.52 -0.79
CA ILE A 691 -19.41 11.15 -0.59
C ILE A 691 -19.69 10.75 0.85
N GLN A 692 -18.65 10.69 1.68
CA GLN A 692 -18.85 10.24 3.05
C GLN A 692 -19.46 11.35 3.89
N SER A 693 -20.40 10.97 4.72
CA SER A 693 -21.14 11.84 5.60
C SER A 693 -21.40 11.09 6.89
N ALA A 694 -20.96 11.63 7.99
CA ALA A 694 -21.14 11.00 9.30
C ALA A 694 -22.63 11.01 9.68
N LYS A 695 -23.13 9.87 10.12
CA LYS A 695 -24.51 9.73 10.56
C LYS A 695 -24.54 8.97 11.87
N ASN A 696 -25.53 9.26 12.69
CA ASN A 696 -25.71 8.57 13.95
C ASN A 696 -26.46 7.26 13.73
N TYR A 697 -25.69 6.19 13.62
CA TYR A 697 -26.23 4.83 13.52
C TYR A 697 -26.07 4.04 14.82
N SER A 698 -25.53 4.66 15.89
CA SER A 698 -25.11 3.96 17.09
C SER A 698 -26.24 3.21 17.81
N LYS A 699 -27.47 3.73 17.73
CA LYS A 699 -28.61 3.09 18.37
C LYS A 699 -29.06 1.84 17.62
N GLU A 700 -29.14 1.93 16.29
CA GLU A 700 -29.61 0.82 15.45
C GLU A 700 -28.52 -0.19 15.16
N PHE A 701 -27.28 0.26 15.07
CA PHE A 701 -26.11 -0.58 14.73
C PHE A 701 -25.04 -0.42 15.83
N PRO A 702 -25.27 -1.03 17.00
CA PRO A 702 -24.44 -0.73 18.19
C PRO A 702 -23.13 -1.50 18.30
N ILE A 703 -22.80 -2.36 17.34
CA ILE A 703 -21.69 -3.29 17.46
C ILE A 703 -20.58 -2.90 16.48
N ASN A 704 -19.34 -2.85 16.98
CA ASN A 704 -18.18 -2.61 16.11
C ASN A 704 -17.90 -3.84 15.24
N LEU A 705 -17.64 -3.60 13.97
CA LEU A 705 -17.26 -4.64 13.01
C LEU A 705 -15.75 -4.58 12.79
N ILE A 706 -15.06 -5.64 13.18
CA ILE A 706 -13.60 -5.79 13.01
C ILE A 706 -13.34 -6.81 11.92
N THR A 707 -12.37 -6.52 11.04
CA THR A 707 -11.99 -7.45 9.98
C THR A 707 -10.49 -7.72 10.02
N ALA A 708 -10.09 -8.91 9.59
CA ALA A 708 -8.67 -9.26 9.43
C ALA A 708 -8.53 -10.53 8.61
N ARG A 709 -7.30 -10.97 8.43
CA ARG A 709 -6.98 -12.14 7.63
C ARG A 709 -6.78 -13.38 8.49
N LEU A 710 -6.80 -14.52 7.81
CA LEU A 710 -6.46 -15.83 8.39
C LEU A 710 -5.14 -16.29 7.77
N VAL A 711 -4.39 -17.10 8.49
CA VAL A 711 -3.09 -17.58 7.99
C VAL A 711 -3.22 -18.38 6.71
N ASN A 712 -4.33 -19.10 6.57
CA ASN A 712 -4.59 -19.97 5.41
C ASN A 712 -5.41 -19.30 4.31
N LEU A 713 -5.82 -18.04 4.49
CA LEU A 713 -6.57 -17.26 3.50
C LEU A 713 -5.94 -15.87 3.42
N ASN A 714 -4.86 -15.78 2.69
CA ASN A 714 -4.09 -14.54 2.58
C ASN A 714 -4.33 -13.86 1.22
N GLY A 715 -3.82 -12.67 1.05
CA GLY A 715 -4.02 -11.90 -0.16
C GLY A 715 -5.51 -11.70 -0.43
N ALA A 716 -5.96 -11.91 -1.65
CA ALA A 716 -7.39 -11.88 -2.01
C ALA A 716 -8.10 -13.21 -1.75
N GLY A 717 -7.35 -14.23 -1.40
CA GLY A 717 -7.89 -15.54 -1.07
C GLY A 717 -8.13 -16.46 -2.25
N MET A 718 -8.06 -15.96 -3.48
CA MET A 718 -8.35 -16.75 -4.67
C MET A 718 -7.47 -18.00 -4.77
N GLU A 719 -6.17 -17.81 -4.70
CA GLU A 719 -5.21 -18.91 -4.78
C GLU A 719 -5.29 -19.85 -3.57
N ASN A 720 -5.65 -19.31 -2.42
CA ASN A 720 -5.77 -20.14 -1.21
C ASN A 720 -7.02 -21.01 -1.25
N ARG A 721 -8.16 -20.42 -1.70
CA ARG A 721 -9.41 -21.18 -1.84
C ARG A 721 -9.35 -22.19 -2.98
N ALA A 722 -8.37 -22.04 -3.87
CA ALA A 722 -8.10 -23.01 -4.94
C ALA A 722 -7.20 -24.16 -4.45
N SER A 723 -6.80 -24.18 -3.18
CA SER A 723 -6.03 -25.25 -2.58
C SER A 723 -6.92 -26.07 -1.65
N MET A 724 -7.09 -27.33 -1.98
CA MET A 724 -7.87 -28.26 -1.18
C MET A 724 -7.33 -28.37 0.26
N TYR A 725 -6.01 -28.31 0.42
CA TYR A 725 -5.38 -28.47 1.73
C TYR A 725 -5.61 -27.24 2.63
N LEU A 726 -5.49 -26.05 2.05
CA LEU A 726 -5.69 -24.83 2.85
C LEU A 726 -7.16 -24.65 3.23
N THR A 727 -8.09 -24.99 2.34
CA THR A 727 -9.52 -24.85 2.63
C THR A 727 -10.00 -25.79 3.73
N ARG A 728 -9.32 -26.90 3.95
CA ARG A 728 -9.67 -27.80 5.05
C ARG A 728 -9.49 -27.14 6.43
N LEU A 729 -8.59 -26.15 6.50
CA LEU A 729 -8.35 -25.45 7.77
C LEU A 729 -9.48 -24.49 8.13
N THR A 730 -10.15 -23.93 7.12
CA THR A 730 -11.30 -23.03 7.32
C THR A 730 -12.24 -23.20 6.13
N PRO A 731 -13.09 -24.22 6.15
CA PRO A 731 -13.92 -24.50 4.97
C PRO A 731 -15.13 -23.59 4.80
N GLU A 732 -15.50 -22.83 5.84
CA GLU A 732 -16.71 -21.99 5.86
C GLU A 732 -16.41 -20.62 6.43
N MET A 733 -17.16 -19.65 5.95
CA MET A 733 -17.17 -18.29 6.52
C MET A 733 -17.77 -18.32 7.93
N PHE A 734 -17.22 -17.51 8.82
CA PHE A 734 -17.66 -17.47 10.21
C PHE A 734 -17.56 -16.05 10.78
N CYS A 735 -18.18 -15.86 11.94
CA CYS A 735 -18.10 -14.64 12.72
C CYS A 735 -17.64 -14.99 14.13
N ASP A 736 -16.53 -14.42 14.57
CA ASP A 736 -16.12 -14.55 15.98
C ASP A 736 -16.95 -13.59 16.82
N ILE A 737 -17.57 -14.11 17.86
CA ILE A 737 -18.47 -13.35 18.73
C ILE A 737 -18.27 -13.77 20.18
N ASN A 738 -18.28 -12.78 21.09
CA ASN A 738 -18.18 -13.03 22.51
C ASN A 738 -19.45 -13.75 22.98
N PRO A 739 -19.34 -14.81 23.78
CA PRO A 739 -20.53 -15.53 24.26
C PRO A 739 -21.57 -14.66 24.97
N ALA A 740 -21.12 -13.65 25.74
CA ALA A 740 -22.03 -12.74 26.43
C ALA A 740 -22.81 -11.85 25.46
N LEU A 741 -22.15 -11.41 24.39
CA LEU A 741 -22.83 -10.65 23.34
C LEU A 741 -23.83 -11.55 22.60
N ALA A 742 -23.43 -12.77 22.25
CA ALA A 742 -24.29 -13.73 21.55
C ALA A 742 -25.57 -14.04 22.35
N ALA A 743 -25.45 -14.16 23.68
CA ALA A 743 -26.58 -14.47 24.55
C ALA A 743 -27.67 -13.37 24.46
N LYS A 744 -27.26 -12.10 24.26
CA LYS A 744 -28.22 -10.98 24.15
C LYS A 744 -29.12 -11.11 22.92
N TYR A 745 -28.71 -11.89 21.92
CA TYR A 745 -29.42 -12.06 20.65
C TYR A 745 -29.90 -13.50 20.43
N ASP A 746 -29.81 -14.34 21.45
CA ASP A 746 -30.19 -15.77 21.38
C ASP A 746 -29.40 -16.51 20.25
N ILE A 747 -28.16 -16.15 20.07
CA ILE A 747 -27.27 -16.80 19.09
C ILE A 747 -26.46 -17.88 19.82
N LYS A 748 -26.41 -19.08 19.26
CA LYS A 748 -25.67 -20.22 19.83
C LYS A 748 -24.41 -20.47 19.03
N ASP A 749 -23.41 -21.05 19.71
CA ASP A 749 -22.15 -21.41 19.04
C ASP A 749 -22.45 -22.37 17.89
N GLY A 750 -21.91 -22.11 16.72
CA GLY A 750 -22.12 -22.94 15.54
C GLY A 750 -23.41 -22.67 14.79
N SER A 751 -24.32 -21.84 15.31
CA SER A 751 -25.57 -21.53 14.61
C SER A 751 -25.35 -20.41 13.58
N MET A 752 -26.27 -20.31 12.64
CA MET A 752 -26.20 -19.20 11.66
C MET A 752 -26.69 -17.90 12.29
N MET A 753 -26.06 -16.83 11.93
CA MET A 753 -26.43 -15.47 12.34
C MET A 753 -26.42 -14.54 11.14
N LYS A 754 -27.17 -13.48 11.23
CA LYS A 754 -27.26 -12.48 10.19
C LYS A 754 -26.64 -11.19 10.69
N ILE A 755 -25.84 -10.54 9.84
CA ILE A 755 -25.12 -9.31 10.15
C ILE A 755 -25.55 -8.25 9.14
N HIS A 756 -26.02 -7.10 9.63
CA HIS A 756 -26.51 -6.00 8.79
C HIS A 756 -25.57 -4.79 8.91
N SER A 757 -25.36 -4.11 7.80
CA SER A 757 -24.62 -2.86 7.77
C SER A 757 -25.58 -1.67 7.75
N PRO A 758 -25.13 -0.49 8.19
CA PRO A 758 -25.93 0.74 8.03
C PRO A 758 -26.25 1.09 6.59
N GLU A 759 -25.45 0.57 5.65
CA GLU A 759 -25.63 0.82 4.21
C GLU A 759 -26.75 -0.03 3.59
N GLY A 760 -27.40 -0.90 4.39
CA GLY A 760 -28.53 -1.68 3.91
C GLY A 760 -28.18 -3.06 3.40
N THR A 761 -26.91 -3.44 3.45
CA THR A 761 -26.47 -4.77 3.03
C THR A 761 -26.42 -5.72 4.23
N TRP A 762 -26.33 -7.01 3.94
CA TRP A 762 -26.30 -8.03 5.00
C TRP A 762 -25.59 -9.28 4.53
N ILE A 763 -25.11 -10.07 5.51
CA ILE A 763 -24.54 -11.39 5.25
C ILE A 763 -25.05 -12.38 6.28
N LYS A 764 -24.98 -13.66 5.94
CA LYS A 764 -25.39 -14.75 6.82
C LYS A 764 -24.17 -15.66 7.00
N VAL A 765 -23.75 -15.87 8.26
CA VAL A 765 -22.51 -16.59 8.56
C VAL A 765 -22.69 -17.42 9.83
N LYS A 766 -21.79 -18.39 10.02
CA LYS A 766 -21.78 -19.22 11.21
C LYS A 766 -21.15 -18.47 12.39
N ALA A 767 -21.80 -18.49 13.54
CA ALA A 767 -21.25 -17.91 14.78
C ALA A 767 -20.18 -18.85 15.36
N ARG A 768 -19.08 -18.26 15.83
CA ARG A 768 -18.02 -19.00 16.50
C ARG A 768 -17.67 -18.24 17.79
N PHE A 769 -17.90 -18.87 18.95
CA PHE A 769 -17.70 -18.22 20.24
C PHE A 769 -16.24 -18.07 20.59
N THR A 770 -15.85 -16.90 21.09
CA THR A 770 -14.49 -16.62 21.54
C THR A 770 -14.47 -15.40 22.46
N HIS A 771 -13.55 -15.40 23.41
CA HIS A 771 -13.29 -14.24 24.26
C HIS A 771 -12.20 -13.33 23.64
N ALA A 772 -11.71 -13.64 22.44
CA ALA A 772 -10.74 -12.79 21.76
C ALA A 772 -11.32 -11.44 21.35
N VAL A 773 -12.64 -11.36 21.22
CA VAL A 773 -13.36 -10.09 20.99
C VAL A 773 -14.21 -9.79 22.24
N ASN A 774 -14.39 -8.50 22.54
CA ASN A 774 -15.21 -8.11 23.69
C ASN A 774 -16.70 -8.04 23.33
N GLU A 775 -17.52 -7.64 24.30
CA GLU A 775 -18.96 -7.62 24.14
C GLU A 775 -19.49 -6.49 23.23
N LYS A 776 -18.60 -5.64 22.72
CA LYS A 776 -18.99 -4.51 21.87
C LYS A 776 -18.58 -4.69 20.42
N SER A 777 -17.94 -5.83 20.09
CA SER A 777 -17.35 -6.04 18.75
C SER A 777 -17.60 -7.47 18.26
N ILE A 778 -17.66 -7.59 16.93
CA ILE A 778 -17.55 -8.92 16.28
C ILE A 778 -16.42 -8.88 15.27
N PHE A 779 -15.91 -10.06 14.91
CA PHE A 779 -14.82 -10.19 13.95
C PHE A 779 -15.23 -11.06 12.77
N LEU A 780 -14.98 -10.54 11.56
CA LEU A 780 -15.20 -11.26 10.31
C LEU A 780 -13.86 -11.44 9.58
N PRO A 781 -13.52 -12.66 9.20
CA PRO A 781 -12.30 -12.82 8.38
C PRO A 781 -12.55 -12.42 6.92
N PHE A 782 -11.54 -11.85 6.29
CA PHE A 782 -11.46 -11.79 4.83
C PHE A 782 -11.07 -13.21 4.42
N HIS A 783 -11.22 -13.73 3.35
CA HIS A 783 -11.52 -13.40 1.99
C HIS A 783 -12.33 -14.56 1.40
N PHE A 784 -13.54 -14.65 1.86
CA PHE A 784 -14.53 -15.53 1.23
C PHE A 784 -15.29 -14.71 0.19
N THR A 785 -15.78 -15.39 -0.83
CA THR A 785 -16.62 -14.81 -1.86
C THR A 785 -17.36 -15.92 -2.58
N GLY A 786 -18.23 -15.56 -3.52
CA GLY A 786 -19.02 -16.50 -4.29
C GLY A 786 -20.47 -16.59 -3.84
N ILE A 787 -20.76 -16.05 -2.64
CA ILE A 787 -22.14 -15.91 -2.15
C ILE A 787 -22.31 -14.43 -1.81
N MET A 788 -23.44 -13.86 -2.18
CA MET A 788 -23.72 -12.44 -1.93
C MET A 788 -25.15 -12.27 -1.45
N GLN A 789 -25.29 -11.87 -0.18
CA GLN A 789 -26.58 -11.68 0.46
C GLN A 789 -27.51 -12.88 0.24
N GLY A 790 -26.94 -14.07 0.49
CA GLY A 790 -27.66 -15.34 0.42
C GLY A 790 -27.79 -15.94 -0.97
N VAL A 791 -27.37 -15.21 -2.02
CA VAL A 791 -27.43 -15.74 -3.39
C VAL A 791 -26.12 -16.45 -3.71
N ASP A 792 -26.22 -17.74 -4.04
CA ASP A 792 -25.07 -18.55 -4.40
C ASP A 792 -24.74 -18.33 -5.88
N MET A 793 -23.63 -17.67 -6.14
CA MET A 793 -23.17 -17.36 -7.49
C MET A 793 -22.08 -18.33 -7.98
N THR A 794 -21.74 -19.35 -7.19
CA THR A 794 -20.67 -20.29 -7.58
C THR A 794 -21.04 -21.10 -8.82
N LYS A 795 -22.34 -21.23 -9.12
CA LYS A 795 -22.83 -21.88 -10.34
C LYS A 795 -22.40 -21.12 -11.62
N ASN A 796 -21.99 -19.87 -11.48
CA ASN A 796 -21.58 -19.04 -12.63
C ASN A 796 -20.11 -19.28 -13.03
N PHE A 797 -19.35 -20.06 -12.24
CA PHE A 797 -17.98 -20.42 -12.65
C PHE A 797 -18.02 -21.30 -13.89
N PRO A 798 -17.07 -21.13 -14.82
CA PRO A 798 -16.89 -22.14 -15.87
C PRO A 798 -16.67 -23.52 -15.24
N ALA A 799 -17.14 -24.55 -15.95
CA ALA A 799 -17.05 -25.92 -15.42
C ALA A 799 -15.63 -26.27 -15.00
N GLY A 800 -15.49 -26.83 -13.81
CA GLY A 800 -14.20 -27.31 -13.29
C GLY A 800 -13.28 -26.22 -12.73
N THR A 801 -13.76 -24.96 -12.60
CA THR A 801 -12.90 -23.87 -12.13
C THR A 801 -13.32 -23.28 -10.78
N ALA A 802 -14.45 -23.74 -10.21
CA ALA A 802 -14.91 -23.23 -8.93
C ALA A 802 -13.90 -23.57 -7.81
N PRO A 803 -13.59 -22.62 -6.90
CA PRO A 803 -12.69 -22.92 -5.80
C PRO A 803 -13.29 -23.92 -4.81
N TYR A 804 -12.47 -24.49 -3.94
CA TYR A 804 -12.89 -25.50 -2.98
C TYR A 804 -13.66 -24.92 -1.79
N ALA A 805 -13.61 -23.61 -1.59
CA ALA A 805 -14.38 -22.94 -0.52
C ALA A 805 -14.96 -21.63 -1.05
N SER A 806 -16.21 -21.39 -0.66
CA SER A 806 -16.91 -20.15 -1.01
C SER A 806 -17.72 -19.71 0.21
N GLY A 807 -18.15 -18.46 0.19
CA GLY A 807 -18.94 -17.92 1.29
C GLY A 807 -19.27 -16.46 1.06
N GLU A 808 -19.98 -15.88 2.03
CA GLU A 808 -20.25 -14.44 2.03
C GLU A 808 -18.95 -13.66 2.22
N SER A 809 -18.87 -12.49 1.65
CA SER A 809 -17.70 -11.61 1.82
C SER A 809 -17.93 -10.67 3.01
N ALA A 810 -16.92 -10.52 3.87
CA ALA A 810 -16.94 -9.50 4.91
C ALA A 810 -17.13 -8.11 4.30
N ASN A 811 -16.64 -7.89 3.10
CA ASN A 811 -16.72 -6.60 2.42
C ASN A 811 -18.14 -6.25 1.93
N THR A 812 -19.08 -7.17 1.99
CA THR A 812 -20.47 -6.86 1.73
C THR A 812 -21.05 -5.93 2.81
N VAL A 813 -20.53 -6.02 4.04
CA VAL A 813 -21.05 -5.24 5.17
C VAL A 813 -20.06 -4.18 5.70
N THR A 814 -18.98 -3.90 4.98
CA THR A 814 -18.10 -2.75 5.33
C THR A 814 -18.73 -1.45 4.83
N ASN A 815 -18.39 -0.34 5.51
CA ASN A 815 -19.04 0.95 5.24
C ASN A 815 -18.44 1.70 4.05
N TYR A 816 -18.97 2.88 3.72
CA TYR A 816 -18.50 3.73 2.62
C TYR A 816 -17.33 4.63 3.01
N GLY A 817 -16.89 4.57 4.26
CA GLY A 817 -15.84 5.44 4.77
C GLY A 817 -14.50 5.21 4.08
N TYR A 818 -13.74 6.28 3.93
CA TYR A 818 -12.41 6.21 3.35
C TYR A 818 -11.58 7.40 3.85
N ASP A 819 -10.27 7.21 3.82
CA ASP A 819 -9.33 8.30 4.15
C ASP A 819 -9.34 9.31 3.00
N ILE A 820 -9.63 10.56 3.32
CA ILE A 820 -9.77 11.61 2.30
C ILE A 820 -8.46 11.94 1.59
N SER A 821 -7.31 11.57 2.18
CA SER A 821 -6.01 11.85 1.57
C SER A 821 -5.59 10.83 0.52
N CYS A 822 -6.01 9.57 0.67
CA CYS A 822 -5.49 8.49 -0.19
C CYS A 822 -6.56 7.49 -0.63
N GLN A 823 -7.79 7.64 -0.13
CA GLN A 823 -8.94 6.78 -0.46
C GLN A 823 -8.87 5.35 0.09
N ILE A 824 -7.98 5.06 1.02
CA ILE A 824 -7.99 3.74 1.66
C ILE A 824 -9.35 3.55 2.38
N PRO A 825 -10.01 2.40 2.20
CA PRO A 825 -11.34 2.23 2.82
C PRO A 825 -11.26 1.99 4.32
N GLU A 826 -12.33 2.38 5.03
CA GLU A 826 -12.44 2.16 6.48
C GLU A 826 -13.03 0.80 6.76
N THR A 827 -12.21 -0.23 6.73
CA THR A 827 -12.67 -1.60 6.99
C THR A 827 -12.38 -2.08 8.43
N LYS A 828 -11.74 -1.22 9.25
CA LYS A 828 -11.35 -1.59 10.61
C LYS A 828 -12.15 -0.87 11.70
N GLY A 829 -13.18 -0.10 11.31
CA GLY A 829 -13.94 0.69 12.27
C GLY A 829 -15.42 0.82 11.97
N GLY A 830 -16.01 -0.13 11.25
CA GLY A 830 -17.44 -0.06 10.90
C GLY A 830 -18.37 -0.43 12.04
N LEU A 831 -19.67 -0.18 11.82
CA LEU A 831 -20.73 -0.61 12.73
C LEU A 831 -21.63 -1.65 12.07
N CYS A 832 -22.30 -2.45 12.89
CA CYS A 832 -23.24 -3.45 12.41
C CYS A 832 -24.30 -3.72 13.49
N ARG A 833 -25.37 -4.41 13.07
CA ARG A 833 -26.29 -5.07 14.00
C ARG A 833 -26.38 -6.54 13.64
N ILE A 834 -26.72 -7.35 14.62
CA ILE A 834 -26.75 -8.80 14.46
C ILE A 834 -28.09 -9.36 14.88
N GLU A 835 -28.44 -10.52 14.33
CA GLU A 835 -29.64 -11.26 14.75
C GLU A 835 -29.44 -12.74 14.46
N LYS A 836 -30.20 -13.55 15.14
CA LYS A 836 -30.28 -14.99 14.88
C LYS A 836 -30.87 -15.20 13.48
N ALA A 837 -30.28 -16.10 12.66
CA ALA A 837 -30.73 -16.35 11.29
C ALA A 837 -31.67 -17.57 11.23
#